data_44c55a6dc06a6b6dee7b9db8f420fe03
#
_entry.id   44c55a6dc06a6b6dee7b9db8f420fe03
#
_cell.length_a   1.000
_cell.length_b   1.000
_cell.length_c   1.000
_cell.angle_alpha   90.00
_cell.angle_beta   90.00
_cell.angle_gamma   90.00
#
_symmetry.space_group_name_H-M   'P 1'
#
loop_
_entity.id
_entity.type
_entity.pdbx_description
1 polymer ?
#
loop_
_entity_poly.entity_id
_entity_poly.type
_entity_poly.pdbx_seq_one_letter_code
_entity_poly.pdbx_strand_id
1 'polypeptide(L)'
;MQGEHGEIGSVEQANPSKSAEGAALASGSLVIVTVEDGDPEFTKAVEEQLSVVTAWWEPGPAPGEGFVQTVLRAPEERHDVEHFLYTSGIREAAEDEALVLYITSHGAVGTSTRHFLLLPSTDTDRLPATGMPTNEVVIAALDSRARHVLVIVNACEAEGIDAELRALARDLARPGTRERTLNVVATTSTRSPVLGREFAVVLRRAFEWLQDAAGIARAHLSISEFIQALEQATERLNEERGLSLAGPRPVLQGKLGAPIPTLPNPGYRPKPQVVTQAREEVAATPEELEYWLDRASGRAGSDDPGWYFSGRQELNRELAGFVTGPAGVLIVTGTAASGKSAVLARAVTLSDSAFRASPRYAEAVSKVPADSVPDEGSIHVAVSARNRGPLSLIEAVGSRLGCEQDRARPATDALRQWQEGLRTFFTTFREGTVTVVVDGLDESPDAVACIRDVLVPLAACAGGPDTASPDTASGVPVPAQAAGSPSSVRPPAHRGLRLLLGVRSSSPGTPEAAAATGMRGLLQELLEAFPAARVVRTDGEGMQADIAAYAAALLAGAAWCDDPAVVASAAERVARRVGRSFLDARLASEQLRRADGATLLGDPLWLSQLDRGTAGLFEQDLDQVTDDGLIREEALALLRATAFGLGRGIPWAQVWPAVASELLQARLDHADEKIRRLLGGRLAGYLTHDIEDDHVVYRPAHEQLAALLRRWPQETRRASDESG
;
A
#
# COMPACT_ATOMS: atom_id res chain seq x y z
N MET A 1 38.81 33.55 -56.18
CA MET A 1 37.39 33.77 -55.91
C MET A 1 37.03 32.72 -54.92
N GLN A 2 37.04 33.12 -53.67
CA GLN A 2 35.98 33.08 -52.63
C GLN A 2 35.30 31.67 -52.53
N GLY A 3 35.53 30.84 -51.59
CA GLY A 3 35.82 31.00 -50.15
C GLY A 3 34.55 30.96 -49.35
N GLU A 4 34.17 29.86 -48.75
CA GLU A 4 33.26 29.87 -47.63
C GLU A 4 33.62 28.70 -46.66
N HIS A 5 34.02 29.13 -45.46
CA HIS A 5 34.26 28.27 -44.32
C HIS A 5 32.90 27.84 -43.69
N GLY A 6 32.64 26.56 -43.57
CA GLY A 6 31.55 26.00 -42.81
C GLY A 6 32.03 25.60 -41.41
N GLU A 7 31.39 26.14 -40.40
CA GLU A 7 31.63 25.93 -38.96
C GLU A 7 31.44 24.49 -38.54
N ILE A 8 32.40 24.02 -37.75
CA ILE A 8 32.37 22.73 -37.09
C ILE A 8 31.49 22.89 -35.85
N GLY A 9 30.29 22.28 -35.88
CA GLY A 9 29.37 22.19 -34.74
C GLY A 9 29.97 21.31 -33.63
N SER A 10 30.02 21.87 -32.44
CA SER A 10 30.42 21.24 -31.19
C SER A 10 29.53 20.04 -30.83
N VAL A 11 30.16 18.89 -30.66
CA VAL A 11 29.51 17.67 -30.11
C VAL A 11 29.35 17.88 -28.62
N GLU A 12 28.10 18.04 -28.19
CA GLU A 12 27.70 18.06 -26.80
C GLU A 12 27.75 16.61 -26.25
N GLN A 13 28.70 16.36 -25.36
CA GLN A 13 28.80 15.09 -24.66
C GLN A 13 27.63 14.94 -23.67
N ALA A 14 26.68 14.10 -24.01
CA ALA A 14 25.64 13.69 -23.09
C ALA A 14 26.22 12.86 -21.94
N ASN A 15 26.00 13.34 -20.74
CA ASN A 15 26.42 12.76 -19.47
C ASN A 15 25.60 11.48 -19.18
N PRO A 16 26.20 10.28 -19.01
CA PRO A 16 25.45 9.04 -18.73
C PRO A 16 25.37 8.79 -17.23
N SER A 17 24.43 9.43 -16.55
CA SER A 17 24.03 9.01 -15.21
C SER A 17 22.63 9.53 -14.87
N LYS A 18 21.59 8.92 -15.47
CA LYS A 18 20.26 8.88 -14.89
C LYS A 18 19.85 7.42 -14.79
N SER A 19 19.70 6.98 -13.56
CA SER A 19 19.21 5.68 -13.13
C SER A 19 17.91 5.32 -13.87
N ALA A 20 17.94 4.19 -14.57
CA ALA A 20 16.79 3.61 -15.25
C ALA A 20 15.89 2.86 -14.25
N GLU A 21 15.23 3.60 -13.35
CA GLU A 21 14.09 3.11 -12.59
C GLU A 21 12.90 4.01 -12.97
N GLY A 22 11.99 3.48 -13.80
CA GLY A 22 10.71 4.13 -14.07
C GLY A 22 10.37 4.43 -15.54
N ALA A 23 11.07 3.88 -16.52
CA ALA A 23 10.55 3.89 -17.89
C ALA A 23 9.37 2.90 -17.95
N ALA A 24 8.15 3.41 -17.94
CA ALA A 24 6.98 2.61 -18.32
C ALA A 24 7.24 1.98 -19.69
N LEU A 25 7.15 0.65 -19.77
CA LEU A 25 7.25 -0.04 -21.07
C LEU A 25 6.06 0.41 -21.91
N ALA A 26 6.33 0.84 -23.14
CA ALA A 26 5.31 1.44 -23.99
C ALA A 26 4.26 0.40 -24.45
N SER A 27 4.59 -0.90 -24.51
CA SER A 27 3.70 -1.98 -24.92
C SER A 27 4.29 -3.35 -24.59
N GLY A 28 3.42 -4.38 -24.51
CA GLY A 28 3.82 -5.77 -24.39
C GLY A 28 3.22 -6.62 -25.53
N SER A 29 3.87 -7.72 -25.85
CA SER A 29 3.38 -8.72 -26.82
C SER A 29 3.13 -10.05 -26.12
N LEU A 30 1.92 -10.60 -26.27
CA LEU A 30 1.54 -11.94 -25.85
C LEU A 30 1.33 -12.82 -27.06
N VAL A 31 2.22 -13.76 -27.27
CA VAL A 31 2.14 -14.76 -28.35
C VAL A 31 1.69 -16.09 -27.77
N ILE A 32 0.62 -16.64 -28.29
CA ILE A 32 0.01 -17.87 -27.79
C ILE A 32 0.01 -18.92 -28.89
N VAL A 33 0.46 -20.13 -28.54
CA VAL A 33 0.40 -21.31 -29.41
C VAL A 33 -0.39 -22.40 -28.68
N THR A 34 -1.57 -22.73 -29.21
CA THR A 34 -2.43 -23.79 -28.68
C THR A 34 -2.55 -24.92 -29.70
N VAL A 35 -2.19 -26.11 -29.30
CA VAL A 35 -2.32 -27.32 -30.13
C VAL A 35 -3.46 -28.17 -29.57
N GLU A 36 -4.44 -28.45 -30.40
CA GLU A 36 -5.60 -29.27 -30.08
C GLU A 36 -5.42 -30.63 -30.76
N ASP A 37 -5.82 -31.73 -30.12
CA ASP A 37 -5.66 -33.09 -30.62
C ASP A 37 -6.96 -33.74 -31.10
N GLY A 38 -8.07 -32.95 -31.10
CA GLY A 38 -9.40 -33.42 -31.45
C GLY A 38 -10.17 -34.11 -30.33
N ASP A 39 -9.57 -34.28 -29.12
CA ASP A 39 -10.32 -34.68 -27.93
C ASP A 39 -11.14 -33.49 -27.40
N PRO A 40 -12.49 -33.60 -27.36
CA PRO A 40 -13.34 -32.49 -26.85
C PRO A 40 -13.03 -32.05 -25.44
N GLU A 41 -12.56 -32.93 -24.56
CA GLU A 41 -12.20 -32.59 -23.19
C GLU A 41 -10.89 -31.81 -23.13
N PHE A 42 -9.92 -32.18 -23.95
CA PHE A 42 -8.66 -31.44 -24.05
C PHE A 42 -8.86 -30.07 -24.70
N THR A 43 -9.62 -30.01 -25.81
CA THR A 43 -9.98 -28.74 -26.47
C THR A 43 -10.66 -27.78 -25.51
N LYS A 44 -11.62 -28.26 -24.70
CA LYS A 44 -12.25 -27.43 -23.65
C LYS A 44 -11.25 -26.93 -22.61
N ALA A 45 -10.31 -27.78 -22.19
CA ALA A 45 -9.26 -27.38 -21.24
C ALA A 45 -8.32 -26.32 -21.82
N VAL A 46 -7.99 -26.41 -23.10
CA VAL A 46 -7.20 -25.41 -23.84
C VAL A 46 -7.95 -24.08 -23.92
N GLU A 47 -9.26 -24.12 -24.23
CA GLU A 47 -10.11 -22.90 -24.26
C GLU A 47 -10.19 -22.23 -22.88
N GLU A 48 -10.32 -23.01 -21.81
CA GLU A 48 -10.32 -22.49 -20.44
C GLU A 48 -8.96 -21.86 -20.06
N GLN A 49 -7.85 -22.49 -20.45
CA GLN A 49 -6.50 -21.91 -20.26
C GLN A 49 -6.37 -20.60 -21.03
N LEU A 50 -6.78 -20.59 -22.29
CA LEU A 50 -6.71 -19.41 -23.15
C LEU A 50 -7.50 -18.24 -22.55
N SER A 51 -8.69 -18.52 -22.00
CA SER A 51 -9.52 -17.51 -21.34
C SER A 51 -8.79 -16.86 -20.15
N VAL A 52 -8.14 -17.66 -19.31
CA VAL A 52 -7.40 -17.14 -18.15
C VAL A 52 -6.14 -16.39 -18.57
N VAL A 53 -5.38 -16.92 -19.52
CA VAL A 53 -4.16 -16.28 -20.04
C VAL A 53 -4.51 -14.95 -20.70
N THR A 54 -5.57 -14.90 -21.51
CA THR A 54 -6.04 -13.67 -22.13
C THR A 54 -6.45 -12.64 -21.10
N ALA A 55 -7.19 -13.03 -20.05
CA ALA A 55 -7.59 -12.13 -18.97
C ALA A 55 -6.39 -11.64 -18.13
N TRP A 56 -5.36 -12.47 -17.95
CA TRP A 56 -4.18 -12.09 -17.18
C TRP A 56 -3.35 -10.99 -17.85
N TRP A 57 -3.23 -11.06 -19.19
CA TRP A 57 -2.48 -10.09 -19.99
C TRP A 57 -3.42 -9.19 -20.82
N GLU A 58 -4.60 -8.86 -20.26
CA GLU A 58 -5.56 -7.98 -20.92
C GLU A 58 -4.96 -6.58 -21.15
N PRO A 59 -5.31 -5.89 -22.27
CA PRO A 59 -4.89 -4.52 -22.48
C PRO A 59 -5.33 -3.60 -21.34
N GLY A 60 -4.41 -2.77 -20.84
CA GLY A 60 -4.69 -1.79 -19.80
C GLY A 60 -5.69 -0.71 -20.24
N PRO A 61 -6.24 0.07 -19.29
CA PRO A 61 -7.27 1.07 -19.58
C PRO A 61 -6.77 2.27 -20.41
N ALA A 62 -5.46 2.49 -20.52
CA ALA A 62 -4.89 3.58 -21.29
C ALA A 62 -4.26 3.09 -22.63
N PRO A 63 -4.32 3.90 -23.70
CA PRO A 63 -3.63 3.59 -24.96
C PRO A 63 -2.13 3.42 -24.74
N GLY A 64 -1.60 2.24 -25.09
CA GLY A 64 -0.19 1.88 -24.90
C GLY A 64 0.09 1.09 -23.62
N GLU A 65 -0.90 0.90 -22.75
CA GLU A 65 -0.82 -0.01 -21.61
C GLU A 65 -1.40 -1.37 -22.00
N GLY A 66 -0.70 -2.46 -21.64
CA GLY A 66 -1.15 -3.83 -21.82
C GLY A 66 -0.46 -4.57 -22.95
N PHE A 67 -0.95 -5.79 -23.23
CA PHE A 67 -0.33 -6.71 -24.17
C PHE A 67 -1.15 -6.86 -25.44
N VAL A 68 -0.49 -6.72 -26.60
CA VAL A 68 -1.07 -7.08 -27.89
C VAL A 68 -1.02 -8.59 -28.04
N GLN A 69 -2.18 -9.20 -28.27
CA GLN A 69 -2.29 -10.65 -28.32
C GLN A 69 -2.28 -11.19 -29.75
N THR A 70 -1.45 -12.20 -30.00
CA THR A 70 -1.36 -12.92 -31.27
C THR A 70 -1.46 -14.41 -30.97
N VAL A 71 -2.46 -15.09 -31.55
CA VAL A 71 -2.82 -16.47 -31.19
C VAL A 71 -2.78 -17.37 -32.42
N LEU A 72 -2.03 -18.48 -32.32
CA LEU A 72 -2.13 -19.63 -33.24
C LEU A 72 -2.99 -20.70 -32.57
N ARG A 73 -4.09 -21.05 -33.18
CA ARG A 73 -5.01 -22.10 -32.72
C ARG A 73 -4.96 -23.32 -33.61
N ALA A 74 -4.91 -24.48 -33.00
CA ALA A 74 -5.03 -25.78 -33.65
C ALA A 74 -4.19 -25.93 -34.95
N PRO A 75 -2.85 -25.65 -34.89
CA PRO A 75 -1.99 -25.93 -36.05
C PRO A 75 -2.04 -27.42 -36.39
N GLU A 76 -2.15 -27.77 -37.65
CA GLU A 76 -2.21 -29.18 -38.10
C GLU A 76 -0.81 -29.76 -38.30
N GLU A 77 0.09 -28.95 -38.86
CA GLU A 77 1.43 -29.39 -39.26
C GLU A 77 2.55 -28.50 -38.63
N ARG A 78 3.75 -29.03 -38.58
CA ARG A 78 4.95 -28.31 -38.15
C ARG A 78 5.14 -26.99 -38.90
N HIS A 79 4.83 -26.97 -40.19
CA HIS A 79 4.95 -25.78 -41.04
C HIS A 79 4.04 -24.64 -40.56
N ASP A 80 2.87 -24.93 -40.04
CA ASP A 80 1.92 -23.91 -39.56
C ASP A 80 2.54 -23.15 -38.38
N VAL A 81 3.19 -23.88 -37.44
CA VAL A 81 3.88 -23.28 -36.29
C VAL A 81 5.10 -22.46 -36.74
N GLU A 82 5.90 -23.01 -37.66
CA GLU A 82 7.09 -22.32 -38.18
C GLU A 82 6.69 -21.01 -38.92
N HIS A 83 5.65 -21.05 -39.75
CA HIS A 83 5.12 -19.91 -40.45
C HIS A 83 4.56 -18.84 -39.49
N PHE A 84 3.82 -19.29 -38.48
CA PHE A 84 3.30 -18.38 -37.44
C PHE A 84 4.43 -17.70 -36.68
N LEU A 85 5.45 -18.42 -36.25
CA LEU A 85 6.61 -17.82 -35.55
C LEU A 85 7.36 -16.81 -36.43
N TYR A 86 7.30 -16.98 -37.76
CA TYR A 86 7.87 -16.03 -38.69
C TYR A 86 7.00 -14.80 -38.89
N THR A 87 5.66 -14.95 -38.91
CA THR A 87 4.71 -13.85 -39.19
C THR A 87 4.18 -13.14 -37.98
N SER A 88 4.31 -13.72 -36.76
CA SER A 88 3.81 -13.16 -35.51
C SER A 88 4.56 -11.95 -35.00
N GLY A 89 5.73 -11.62 -35.58
CA GLY A 89 6.58 -10.55 -35.07
C GLY A 89 7.37 -10.89 -33.81
N ILE A 90 7.32 -12.14 -33.34
CA ILE A 90 7.98 -12.56 -32.07
C ILE A 90 9.50 -12.27 -32.08
N ARG A 91 10.16 -12.38 -33.23
CA ARG A 91 11.61 -12.14 -33.37
C ARG A 91 11.95 -10.66 -33.48
N GLU A 92 10.99 -9.85 -33.95
CA GLU A 92 11.11 -8.41 -34.17
C GLU A 92 10.73 -7.58 -32.93
N ALA A 93 10.25 -8.23 -31.87
CA ALA A 93 9.88 -7.54 -30.62
C ALA A 93 10.97 -6.56 -30.19
N ALA A 94 10.58 -5.31 -29.90
CA ALA A 94 11.51 -4.20 -29.65
C ALA A 94 12.26 -4.36 -28.31
N GLU A 95 13.36 -3.64 -28.16
CA GLU A 95 14.21 -3.74 -26.94
C GLU A 95 13.48 -3.25 -25.68
N ASP A 96 12.57 -2.30 -25.82
CA ASP A 96 11.75 -1.72 -24.75
C ASP A 96 10.38 -2.41 -24.58
N GLU A 97 10.15 -3.51 -25.30
CA GLU A 97 8.92 -4.31 -25.27
C GLU A 97 9.05 -5.49 -24.30
N ALA A 98 7.94 -5.82 -23.60
CA ALA A 98 7.81 -7.04 -22.82
C ALA A 98 7.20 -8.15 -23.67
N LEU A 99 7.91 -9.28 -23.83
CA LEU A 99 7.46 -10.40 -24.66
C LEU A 99 7.07 -11.60 -23.78
N VAL A 100 5.84 -12.07 -23.96
CA VAL A 100 5.34 -13.30 -23.33
C VAL A 100 4.98 -14.31 -24.41
N LEU A 101 5.51 -15.53 -24.29
CA LEU A 101 5.14 -16.68 -25.12
C LEU A 101 4.47 -17.74 -24.24
N TYR A 102 3.22 -18.06 -24.55
CA TYR A 102 2.47 -19.13 -23.92
C TYR A 102 2.25 -20.29 -24.87
N ILE A 103 2.62 -21.51 -24.44
CA ILE A 103 2.49 -22.73 -25.25
C ILE A 103 1.65 -23.73 -24.46
N THR A 104 0.60 -24.29 -25.10
CA THR A 104 -0.11 -25.45 -24.56
C THR A 104 -0.29 -26.51 -25.64
N SER A 105 0.14 -27.76 -25.34
CA SER A 105 0.14 -28.89 -26.27
C SER A 105 0.32 -30.20 -25.52
N HIS A 106 0.00 -31.31 -26.16
CA HIS A 106 0.63 -32.57 -25.77
C HIS A 106 2.12 -32.54 -26.11
N GLY A 107 2.92 -33.21 -25.30
CA GLY A 107 4.36 -33.30 -25.48
C GLY A 107 4.85 -34.72 -25.41
N ALA A 108 5.97 -35.01 -26.09
CA ALA A 108 6.69 -36.25 -25.97
C ALA A 108 8.20 -36.06 -26.02
N VAL A 109 8.94 -36.90 -25.32
CA VAL A 109 10.39 -36.92 -25.37
C VAL A 109 10.87 -37.99 -26.31
N GLY A 110 11.65 -37.61 -27.35
CA GLY A 110 12.26 -38.54 -28.28
C GLY A 110 13.46 -39.33 -27.66
N THR A 111 13.95 -40.34 -28.38
CA THR A 111 15.10 -41.15 -27.96
C THR A 111 16.38 -40.35 -27.72
N SER A 112 16.49 -39.14 -28.30
CA SER A 112 17.60 -38.19 -28.11
C SER A 112 17.44 -37.27 -26.94
N THR A 113 16.47 -37.53 -26.04
CA THR A 113 16.07 -36.64 -24.91
C THR A 113 15.53 -35.25 -25.34
N ARG A 114 15.26 -35.04 -26.63
CA ARG A 114 14.60 -33.82 -27.12
C ARG A 114 13.10 -33.87 -26.87
N HIS A 115 12.55 -32.74 -26.48
CA HIS A 115 11.13 -32.56 -26.28
C HIS A 115 10.45 -32.00 -27.53
N PHE A 116 9.30 -32.59 -27.90
CA PHE A 116 8.52 -32.22 -29.07
C PHE A 116 7.07 -31.92 -28.66
N LEU A 117 6.48 -30.90 -29.25
CA LEU A 117 5.05 -30.67 -29.23
C LEU A 117 4.40 -31.61 -30.25
N LEU A 118 3.33 -32.27 -29.82
CA LEU A 118 2.59 -33.21 -30.67
C LEU A 118 1.48 -32.47 -31.40
N LEU A 119 1.61 -32.39 -32.71
CA LEU A 119 0.60 -31.83 -33.62
C LEU A 119 -0.31 -32.96 -34.13
N PRO A 120 -1.54 -32.67 -34.66
CA PRO A 120 -2.41 -33.71 -35.20
C PRO A 120 -1.77 -34.59 -36.27
N SER A 121 -0.86 -34.02 -37.08
CA SER A 121 -0.12 -34.77 -38.13
C SER A 121 1.14 -35.49 -37.60
N THR A 122 1.45 -35.41 -36.28
CA THR A 122 2.67 -36.04 -35.74
C THR A 122 2.57 -37.55 -35.70
N ASP A 123 3.55 -38.21 -36.38
CA ASP A 123 3.78 -39.66 -36.29
C ASP A 123 4.78 -39.90 -35.13
N THR A 124 4.32 -40.52 -34.03
CA THR A 124 5.12 -40.80 -32.83
C THR A 124 6.27 -41.73 -33.08
N ASP A 125 6.21 -42.61 -34.09
CA ASP A 125 7.32 -43.48 -34.50
C ASP A 125 8.40 -42.70 -35.30
N ARG A 126 8.05 -41.54 -35.81
CA ARG A 126 8.91 -40.65 -36.58
C ARG A 126 9.01 -39.26 -35.95
N LEU A 127 8.94 -39.18 -34.63
CA LEU A 127 8.84 -37.96 -33.86
C LEU A 127 9.85 -36.86 -34.29
N PRO A 128 11.15 -37.13 -34.53
CA PRO A 128 12.11 -36.13 -34.98
C PRO A 128 11.78 -35.47 -36.34
N ALA A 129 11.05 -36.19 -37.20
CA ALA A 129 10.71 -35.71 -38.53
C ALA A 129 9.37 -35.03 -38.60
N THR A 130 8.42 -35.34 -37.72
CA THR A 130 7.03 -34.94 -37.80
C THR A 130 6.59 -34.05 -36.65
N GLY A 131 7.19 -34.21 -35.44
CA GLY A 131 6.90 -33.40 -34.28
C GLY A 131 7.57 -32.01 -34.34
N MET A 132 7.00 -31.03 -33.69
CA MET A 132 7.59 -29.70 -33.56
C MET A 132 8.55 -29.64 -32.37
N PRO A 133 9.88 -29.45 -32.57
CA PRO A 133 10.80 -29.34 -31.45
C PRO A 133 10.44 -28.12 -30.56
N THR A 134 10.18 -28.34 -29.30
CA THR A 134 9.77 -27.27 -28.37
C THR A 134 10.82 -26.21 -28.18
N ASN A 135 12.10 -26.59 -28.22
CA ASN A 135 13.22 -25.65 -28.14
C ASN A 135 13.21 -24.64 -29.32
N GLU A 136 12.79 -25.02 -30.53
CA GLU A 136 12.71 -24.10 -31.67
C GLU A 136 11.66 -23.01 -31.45
N VAL A 137 10.54 -23.38 -30.84
CA VAL A 137 9.47 -22.40 -30.48
C VAL A 137 9.97 -21.46 -29.37
N VAL A 138 10.60 -22.01 -28.36
CA VAL A 138 11.15 -21.20 -27.24
C VAL A 138 12.28 -20.29 -27.71
N ILE A 139 13.18 -20.78 -28.59
CA ILE A 139 14.28 -19.99 -29.16
C ILE A 139 13.74 -18.79 -29.92
N ALA A 140 12.61 -18.89 -30.63
CA ALA A 140 12.04 -17.76 -31.35
C ALA A 140 11.77 -16.56 -30.43
N ALA A 141 11.31 -16.79 -29.20
CA ALA A 141 11.13 -15.73 -28.19
C ALA A 141 12.45 -15.30 -27.57
N LEU A 142 13.31 -16.25 -27.19
CA LEU A 142 14.58 -15.95 -26.52
C LEU A 142 15.60 -15.23 -27.42
N ASP A 143 15.53 -15.42 -28.73
CA ASP A 143 16.40 -14.75 -29.73
C ASP A 143 15.84 -13.39 -30.20
N SER A 144 14.68 -12.97 -29.70
CA SER A 144 14.11 -11.64 -29.95
C SER A 144 15.02 -10.51 -29.41
N ARG A 145 14.72 -9.25 -29.75
CA ARG A 145 15.41 -8.08 -29.18
C ARG A 145 14.85 -7.67 -27.82
N ALA A 146 13.69 -8.18 -27.43
CA ALA A 146 13.01 -7.82 -26.19
C ALA A 146 13.94 -8.00 -24.98
N ARG A 147 13.94 -7.00 -24.09
CA ARG A 147 14.74 -7.04 -22.85
C ARG A 147 14.16 -7.97 -21.81
N HIS A 148 12.83 -8.06 -21.76
CA HIS A 148 12.09 -8.88 -20.81
C HIS A 148 11.30 -9.95 -21.55
N VAL A 149 11.68 -11.21 -21.38
CA VAL A 149 11.02 -12.35 -22.03
C VAL A 149 10.56 -13.35 -20.97
N LEU A 150 9.31 -13.77 -21.07
CA LEU A 150 8.72 -14.86 -20.30
C LEU A 150 8.18 -15.92 -21.27
N VAL A 151 8.58 -17.15 -21.06
CA VAL A 151 8.02 -18.29 -21.79
C VAL A 151 7.36 -19.22 -20.79
N ILE A 152 6.11 -19.59 -21.05
CA ILE A 152 5.34 -20.55 -20.26
C ILE A 152 5.04 -21.75 -21.16
N VAL A 153 5.55 -22.92 -20.80
CA VAL A 153 5.34 -24.14 -21.56
C VAL A 153 4.49 -25.09 -20.75
N ASN A 154 3.24 -25.28 -21.17
CA ASN A 154 2.35 -26.27 -20.62
C ASN A 154 2.30 -27.50 -21.58
N ALA A 155 3.13 -28.49 -21.31
CA ALA A 155 3.20 -29.71 -22.10
C ALA A 155 3.59 -30.90 -21.23
N CYS A 156 3.14 -32.11 -21.61
CA CYS A 156 3.57 -33.33 -20.95
C CYS A 156 5.08 -33.52 -21.13
N GLU A 157 5.74 -34.13 -20.16
CA GLU A 157 7.20 -34.47 -20.20
C GLU A 157 8.13 -33.26 -20.43
N ALA A 158 7.67 -32.02 -20.14
CA ALA A 158 8.45 -30.80 -20.34
C ALA A 158 9.78 -30.74 -19.52
N GLU A 159 10.03 -31.70 -18.64
CA GLU A 159 11.33 -31.85 -17.93
C GLU A 159 12.52 -32.06 -18.89
N GLY A 160 12.26 -32.63 -20.08
CA GLY A 160 13.29 -32.80 -21.11
C GLY A 160 13.83 -31.50 -21.70
N ILE A 161 13.11 -30.41 -21.57
CA ILE A 161 13.49 -29.09 -22.11
C ILE A 161 14.65 -28.46 -21.30
N ASP A 162 14.79 -28.81 -20.02
CA ASP A 162 15.70 -28.16 -19.06
C ASP A 162 17.17 -28.15 -19.51
N ALA A 163 17.67 -29.28 -19.95
CA ALA A 163 19.09 -29.44 -20.35
C ALA A 163 19.42 -28.62 -21.62
N GLU A 164 18.51 -28.61 -22.60
CA GLU A 164 18.68 -27.87 -23.86
C GLU A 164 18.61 -26.38 -23.64
N LEU A 165 17.63 -25.88 -22.83
CA LEU A 165 17.48 -24.47 -22.56
C LEU A 165 18.58 -23.90 -21.66
N ARG A 166 19.12 -24.68 -20.73
CA ARG A 166 20.29 -24.24 -19.94
C ARG A 166 21.57 -24.13 -20.79
N ALA A 167 21.72 -24.97 -21.81
CA ALA A 167 22.80 -24.80 -22.76
C ALA A 167 22.64 -23.54 -23.58
N LEU A 168 21.44 -23.31 -24.12
CA LEU A 168 21.09 -22.12 -24.87
C LEU A 168 21.25 -20.83 -24.04
N ALA A 169 20.83 -20.82 -22.79
CA ALA A 169 20.97 -19.67 -21.90
C ALA A 169 22.43 -19.23 -21.74
N ARG A 170 23.38 -20.19 -21.75
CA ARG A 170 24.82 -19.89 -21.72
C ARG A 170 25.30 -19.23 -23.02
N ASP A 171 24.73 -19.62 -24.14
CA ASP A 171 25.08 -19.05 -25.45
C ASP A 171 24.48 -17.64 -25.61
N LEU A 172 23.32 -17.40 -25.02
CA LEU A 172 22.64 -16.08 -24.99
C LEU A 172 23.27 -15.09 -24.00
N ALA A 173 23.97 -15.59 -22.97
CA ALA A 173 24.67 -14.79 -21.95
C ALA A 173 26.02 -14.24 -22.46
N ARG A 174 26.05 -13.54 -23.61
CA ARG A 174 27.30 -12.96 -24.15
C ARG A 174 27.78 -11.77 -23.32
N PRO A 175 29.12 -11.65 -23.08
CA PRO A 175 29.68 -10.46 -22.43
C PRO A 175 29.40 -9.20 -23.27
N GLY A 176 28.76 -8.19 -22.66
CA GLY A 176 28.48 -6.90 -23.33
C GLY A 176 27.04 -6.70 -23.80
N THR A 177 26.15 -7.68 -23.68
CA THR A 177 24.72 -7.47 -23.84
C THR A 177 24.15 -6.80 -22.59
N ARG A 178 23.32 -5.75 -22.77
CA ARG A 178 22.55 -5.10 -21.70
C ARG A 178 21.81 -6.16 -20.90
N GLU A 179 21.60 -5.93 -19.61
CA GLU A 179 20.89 -6.84 -18.71
C GLU A 179 19.52 -7.24 -19.31
N ARG A 180 19.43 -8.48 -19.77
CA ARG A 180 18.18 -9.08 -20.25
C ARG A 180 17.60 -9.95 -19.15
N THR A 181 16.29 -9.95 -19.01
CA THR A 181 15.57 -10.84 -18.10
C THR A 181 14.86 -11.91 -18.91
N LEU A 182 15.41 -13.10 -18.92
CA LEU A 182 14.87 -14.26 -19.63
C LEU A 182 14.34 -15.26 -18.61
N ASN A 183 13.05 -15.59 -18.67
CA ASN A 183 12.42 -16.55 -17.79
C ASN A 183 11.68 -17.60 -18.60
N VAL A 184 11.83 -18.87 -18.22
CA VAL A 184 11.08 -19.98 -18.78
C VAL A 184 10.48 -20.80 -17.65
N VAL A 185 9.18 -20.99 -17.67
CA VAL A 185 8.43 -21.80 -16.72
C VAL A 185 7.83 -22.99 -17.46
N ALA A 186 8.17 -24.20 -17.02
CA ALA A 186 7.54 -25.41 -17.52
C ALA A 186 6.57 -25.96 -16.48
N THR A 187 5.39 -26.32 -16.93
CA THR A 187 4.43 -27.04 -16.11
C THR A 187 4.59 -28.53 -16.47
N THR A 188 5.04 -29.30 -15.51
CA THR A 188 5.32 -30.72 -15.76
C THR A 188 4.29 -31.61 -15.14
N SER A 189 3.89 -32.65 -15.86
CA SER A 189 3.40 -33.86 -15.24
C SER A 189 4.20 -35.06 -15.74
N THR A 190 4.59 -35.83 -14.81
CA THR A 190 5.02 -37.18 -15.06
C THR A 190 3.84 -38.03 -15.51
N ARG A 191 3.75 -38.33 -16.82
CA ARG A 191 2.96 -39.42 -17.41
C ARG A 191 1.45 -39.47 -17.24
N SER A 192 0.74 -38.37 -17.01
CA SER A 192 -0.72 -38.41 -16.96
C SER A 192 -1.36 -37.42 -17.95
N PRO A 193 -2.26 -37.86 -18.84
CA PRO A 193 -3.00 -36.96 -19.75
C PRO A 193 -3.99 -36.02 -19.04
N VAL A 194 -4.12 -36.15 -17.74
CA VAL A 194 -5.05 -35.35 -16.88
C VAL A 194 -4.65 -33.87 -16.78
N LEU A 195 -3.45 -33.49 -17.21
CA LEU A 195 -2.88 -32.18 -16.85
C LEU A 195 -3.41 -31.00 -17.63
N GLY A 196 -3.84 -31.18 -18.85
CA GLY A 196 -4.39 -30.07 -19.64
C GLY A 196 -5.58 -29.40 -18.95
N ARG A 197 -6.49 -30.20 -18.41
CA ARG A 197 -7.68 -29.74 -17.67
C ARG A 197 -7.34 -29.16 -16.29
N GLU A 198 -6.50 -29.85 -15.55
CA GLU A 198 -6.17 -29.46 -14.19
C GLU A 198 -5.31 -28.18 -14.17
N PHE A 199 -4.46 -27.99 -15.15
CA PHE A 199 -3.67 -26.75 -15.25
C PHE A 199 -4.55 -25.51 -15.51
N ALA A 200 -5.65 -25.62 -16.24
CA ALA A 200 -6.63 -24.53 -16.38
C ALA A 200 -7.18 -24.10 -15.01
N VAL A 201 -7.49 -25.09 -14.16
CA VAL A 201 -7.96 -24.83 -12.79
C VAL A 201 -6.86 -24.17 -11.94
N VAL A 202 -5.61 -24.67 -12.04
CA VAL A 202 -4.45 -24.10 -11.33
C VAL A 202 -4.23 -22.65 -11.75
N LEU A 203 -4.19 -22.35 -13.03
CA LEU A 203 -4.05 -20.99 -13.55
C LEU A 203 -5.15 -20.05 -13.05
N ARG A 204 -6.40 -20.48 -13.10
CA ARG A 204 -7.54 -19.67 -12.64
C ARG A 204 -7.43 -19.38 -11.15
N ARG A 205 -7.15 -20.39 -10.33
CA ARG A 205 -6.99 -20.20 -8.88
C ARG A 205 -5.80 -19.32 -8.52
N ALA A 206 -4.68 -19.46 -9.23
CA ALA A 206 -3.53 -18.59 -9.03
C ALA A 206 -3.87 -17.13 -9.39
N PHE A 207 -4.57 -16.91 -10.51
CA PHE A 207 -5.07 -15.61 -10.92
C PHE A 207 -6.00 -14.99 -9.87
N GLU A 208 -7.03 -15.72 -9.44
CA GLU A 208 -7.99 -15.27 -8.43
C GLU A 208 -7.31 -14.99 -7.09
N TRP A 209 -6.37 -15.84 -6.68
CA TRP A 209 -5.62 -15.61 -5.45
C TRP A 209 -4.72 -14.37 -5.52
N LEU A 210 -4.01 -14.17 -6.63
CA LEU A 210 -3.21 -12.97 -6.86
C LEU A 210 -4.09 -11.72 -6.93
N GLN A 211 -5.27 -11.82 -7.53
CA GLN A 211 -6.20 -10.71 -7.65
C GLN A 211 -6.76 -10.25 -6.31
N ASP A 212 -7.08 -11.18 -5.41
CA ASP A 212 -7.88 -10.90 -4.22
C ASP A 212 -7.11 -11.02 -2.92
N ALA A 213 -6.19 -12.00 -2.80
CA ALA A 213 -5.66 -12.44 -1.51
C ALA A 213 -4.14 -12.29 -1.35
N ALA A 214 -3.37 -12.20 -2.43
CA ALA A 214 -1.91 -12.10 -2.36
C ALA A 214 -1.45 -10.77 -1.73
N GLY A 215 -2.25 -9.71 -1.87
CA GLY A 215 -1.98 -8.41 -1.29
C GLY A 215 -0.74 -7.70 -1.86
N ILE A 216 -0.29 -8.08 -3.07
CA ILE A 216 0.85 -7.44 -3.73
C ILE A 216 0.42 -6.10 -4.30
N ALA A 217 1.04 -5.02 -3.83
CA ALA A 217 0.61 -3.64 -4.13
C ALA A 217 1.24 -3.04 -5.39
N ARG A 218 2.27 -3.67 -5.97
CA ARG A 218 2.96 -3.19 -7.18
C ARG A 218 2.32 -3.70 -8.46
N ALA A 219 2.58 -2.99 -9.57
CA ALA A 219 1.98 -3.27 -10.88
C ALA A 219 2.43 -4.60 -11.51
N HIS A 220 3.61 -5.09 -11.16
CA HIS A 220 4.19 -6.29 -11.74
C HIS A 220 4.63 -7.28 -10.65
N LEU A 221 4.54 -8.57 -10.97
CA LEU A 221 5.00 -9.66 -10.12
C LEU A 221 6.45 -10.01 -10.41
N SER A 222 7.13 -10.59 -9.42
CA SER A 222 8.36 -11.33 -9.65
C SER A 222 8.06 -12.74 -10.15
N ILE A 223 9.05 -13.39 -10.78
CA ILE A 223 8.91 -14.79 -11.19
C ILE A 223 8.67 -15.72 -9.98
N SER A 224 9.24 -15.41 -8.84
CA SER A 224 9.07 -16.19 -7.61
C SER A 224 7.63 -16.14 -7.10
N GLU A 225 7.00 -14.98 -7.12
CA GLU A 225 5.60 -14.81 -6.70
C GLU A 225 4.63 -15.51 -7.67
N PHE A 226 4.91 -15.43 -8.97
CA PHE A 226 4.13 -16.14 -9.96
C PHE A 226 4.20 -17.67 -9.76
N ILE A 227 5.40 -18.22 -9.58
CA ILE A 227 5.59 -19.64 -9.31
C ILE A 227 4.91 -20.03 -8.00
N GLN A 228 5.09 -19.26 -6.94
CA GLN A 228 4.47 -19.52 -5.63
C GLN A 228 2.94 -19.56 -5.73
N ALA A 229 2.33 -18.66 -6.50
CA ALA A 229 0.88 -18.67 -6.72
C ALA A 229 0.41 -19.94 -7.41
N LEU A 230 1.14 -20.39 -8.43
CA LEU A 230 0.83 -21.63 -9.13
C LEU A 230 1.06 -22.88 -8.26
N GLU A 231 2.15 -22.92 -7.47
CA GLU A 231 2.44 -24.01 -6.53
C GLU A 231 1.35 -24.14 -5.47
N GLN A 232 0.96 -23.02 -4.85
CA GLN A 232 -0.12 -22.99 -3.87
C GLN A 232 -1.46 -23.45 -4.44
N ALA A 233 -1.78 -23.02 -5.67
CA ALA A 233 -3.00 -23.46 -6.37
C ALA A 233 -2.96 -24.95 -6.66
N THR A 234 -1.78 -25.49 -7.02
CA THR A 234 -1.55 -26.93 -7.28
C THR A 234 -1.69 -27.76 -6.01
N GLU A 235 -1.09 -27.33 -4.91
CA GLU A 235 -1.18 -28.02 -3.62
C GLU A 235 -2.63 -28.11 -3.13
N ARG A 236 -3.38 -26.99 -3.18
CA ARG A 236 -4.80 -26.97 -2.82
C ARG A 236 -5.64 -27.90 -3.71
N LEU A 237 -5.39 -27.92 -5.01
CA LEU A 237 -6.09 -28.80 -5.92
C LEU A 237 -5.80 -30.29 -5.63
N ASN A 238 -4.53 -30.61 -5.31
CA ASN A 238 -4.11 -31.94 -4.90
C ASN A 238 -4.83 -32.40 -3.63
N GLU A 239 -4.89 -31.55 -2.60
CA GLU A 239 -5.58 -31.85 -1.35
C GLU A 239 -7.08 -32.09 -1.56
N GLU A 240 -7.75 -31.22 -2.33
CA GLU A 240 -9.21 -31.28 -2.54
C GLU A 240 -9.65 -32.50 -3.36
N ARG A 241 -8.85 -32.88 -4.38
CA ARG A 241 -9.22 -33.93 -5.34
C ARG A 241 -8.44 -35.24 -5.14
N GLY A 242 -7.53 -35.31 -4.16
CA GLY A 242 -6.70 -36.49 -3.95
C GLY A 242 -5.74 -36.74 -5.11
N LEU A 243 -5.26 -35.68 -5.78
CA LEU A 243 -4.34 -35.75 -6.90
C LEU A 243 -2.87 -35.64 -6.43
N SER A 244 -1.95 -35.94 -7.32
CA SER A 244 -0.49 -35.79 -7.09
C SER A 244 0.13 -35.04 -8.28
N LEU A 245 -0.40 -33.82 -8.54
CA LEU A 245 0.14 -32.96 -9.59
C LEU A 245 1.47 -32.35 -9.12
N ALA A 246 2.47 -32.31 -10.00
CA ALA A 246 3.68 -31.56 -9.74
C ALA A 246 3.46 -30.07 -9.98
N GLY A 247 4.00 -29.22 -9.12
CA GLY A 247 4.00 -27.78 -9.31
C GLY A 247 4.83 -27.33 -10.52
N PRO A 248 4.59 -26.13 -11.03
CA PRO A 248 5.38 -25.55 -12.11
C PRO A 248 6.83 -25.37 -11.67
N ARG A 249 7.78 -25.54 -12.60
CA ARG A 249 9.21 -25.40 -12.33
C ARG A 249 9.83 -24.33 -13.20
N PRO A 250 10.67 -23.45 -12.62
CA PRO A 250 11.47 -22.55 -13.42
C PRO A 250 12.60 -23.34 -14.09
N VAL A 251 12.62 -23.32 -15.41
CA VAL A 251 13.67 -23.92 -16.24
C VAL A 251 14.82 -22.94 -16.44
N LEU A 252 14.49 -21.68 -16.65
CA LEU A 252 15.42 -20.56 -16.74
C LEU A 252 14.89 -19.43 -15.88
N GLN A 253 15.74 -18.85 -15.04
CA GLN A 253 15.38 -17.74 -14.20
C GLN A 253 16.33 -16.56 -14.40
N GLY A 254 15.74 -15.36 -14.52
CA GLY A 254 16.42 -14.10 -14.36
C GLY A 254 16.72 -13.76 -12.90
N LYS A 255 16.83 -12.48 -12.56
CA LYS A 255 17.03 -12.05 -11.17
C LYS A 255 15.83 -12.44 -10.28
N LEU A 256 16.10 -13.24 -9.25
CA LEU A 256 15.10 -13.64 -8.27
C LEU A 256 14.56 -12.42 -7.49
N GLY A 257 13.24 -12.38 -7.28
CA GLY A 257 12.59 -11.42 -6.40
C GLY A 257 12.37 -10.01 -6.98
N ALA A 258 12.94 -9.68 -8.13
CA ALA A 258 12.63 -8.41 -8.79
C ALA A 258 11.35 -8.51 -9.61
N PRO A 259 10.46 -7.49 -9.57
CA PRO A 259 9.28 -7.45 -10.43
C PRO A 259 9.70 -7.39 -11.90
N ILE A 260 8.97 -8.10 -12.76
CA ILE A 260 9.27 -8.16 -14.19
C ILE A 260 8.09 -7.68 -15.03
N PRO A 261 8.31 -6.82 -16.02
CA PRO A 261 7.23 -6.24 -16.84
C PRO A 261 6.39 -7.28 -17.62
N THR A 262 6.91 -8.49 -17.81
CA THR A 262 6.20 -9.60 -18.46
C THR A 262 5.15 -10.27 -17.58
N LEU A 263 5.08 -9.92 -16.28
CA LEU A 263 4.10 -10.49 -15.34
C LEU A 263 3.27 -9.37 -14.70
N PRO A 264 2.20 -8.91 -15.36
CA PRO A 264 1.27 -7.96 -14.75
C PRO A 264 0.62 -8.59 -13.52
N ASN A 265 0.44 -7.78 -12.47
CA ASN A 265 -0.23 -8.21 -11.26
C ASN A 265 -1.75 -8.02 -11.41
N PRO A 266 -2.56 -9.09 -11.45
CA PRO A 266 -4.01 -8.97 -11.60
C PRO A 266 -4.70 -8.30 -10.41
N GLY A 267 -4.05 -8.30 -9.23
CA GLY A 267 -4.52 -7.61 -8.04
C GLY A 267 -4.13 -6.13 -7.97
N TYR A 268 -3.31 -5.64 -8.90
CA TYR A 268 -2.93 -4.25 -8.91
C TYR A 268 -4.13 -3.34 -9.19
N ARG A 269 -4.33 -2.39 -8.31
CA ARG A 269 -5.32 -1.32 -8.48
C ARG A 269 -4.55 -0.02 -8.62
N PRO A 270 -4.47 0.57 -9.83
CA PRO A 270 -3.83 1.86 -10.00
C PRO A 270 -4.52 2.86 -9.09
N LYS A 271 -3.76 3.45 -8.18
CA LYS A 271 -4.26 4.54 -7.36
C LYS A 271 -4.63 5.68 -8.31
N PRO A 272 -5.75 6.38 -8.10
CA PRO A 272 -6.06 7.53 -8.93
C PRO A 272 -4.87 8.49 -8.83
N GLN A 273 -4.14 8.62 -9.92
CA GLN A 273 -3.07 9.60 -10.04
C GLN A 273 -3.74 10.97 -9.92
N VAL A 274 -3.50 11.63 -8.82
CA VAL A 274 -3.64 13.07 -8.78
C VAL A 274 -2.52 13.58 -9.66
N VAL A 275 -2.87 13.98 -10.89
CA VAL A 275 -1.91 14.42 -11.90
C VAL A 275 -1.30 15.73 -11.41
N THR A 276 -0.18 15.64 -10.73
CA THR A 276 0.63 16.79 -10.39
C THR A 276 1.46 17.16 -11.62
N GLN A 277 0.93 18.05 -12.46
CA GLN A 277 1.68 18.69 -13.56
C GLN A 277 2.63 19.80 -13.08
N ALA A 278 3.01 19.86 -11.83
CA ALA A 278 3.93 20.89 -11.38
C ALA A 278 4.78 20.40 -10.19
N ARG A 279 6.02 20.16 -10.49
CA ARG A 279 7.19 19.80 -9.68
C ARG A 279 7.47 18.30 -9.61
N GLU A 280 8.40 17.88 -10.45
CA GLU A 280 9.13 16.60 -10.40
C GLU A 280 10.05 16.45 -9.17
N GLU A 281 9.92 17.29 -8.15
CA GLU A 281 10.76 17.26 -6.96
C GLU A 281 9.90 17.01 -5.72
N VAL A 282 10.01 15.79 -5.19
CA VAL A 282 9.57 15.37 -3.84
C VAL A 282 8.05 15.34 -3.63
N ALA A 283 7.35 14.54 -4.39
CA ALA A 283 5.96 14.18 -4.07
C ALA A 283 5.90 13.23 -2.87
N ALA A 284 4.90 13.39 -1.99
CA ALA A 284 4.56 12.38 -0.98
C ALA A 284 4.32 11.04 -1.68
N THR A 285 4.75 9.92 -1.07
CA THR A 285 4.45 8.63 -1.66
C THR A 285 2.92 8.44 -1.75
N PRO A 286 2.43 7.70 -2.76
CA PRO A 286 0.98 7.45 -2.89
C PRO A 286 0.34 6.92 -1.60
N GLU A 287 1.07 6.14 -0.83
CA GLU A 287 0.65 5.55 0.46
C GLU A 287 0.43 6.60 1.55
N GLU A 288 1.26 7.62 1.58
CA GLU A 288 1.12 8.69 2.57
C GLU A 288 -0.01 9.64 2.22
N LEU A 289 -0.26 9.86 0.94
CA LEU A 289 -1.42 10.63 0.51
C LEU A 289 -2.71 9.91 0.93
N GLU A 290 -2.78 8.59 0.77
CA GLU A 290 -3.93 7.79 1.21
C GLU A 290 -4.11 7.83 2.73
N TYR A 291 -3.02 7.73 3.50
CA TYR A 291 -3.04 7.91 4.95
C TYR A 291 -3.73 9.22 5.37
N TRP A 292 -3.38 10.33 4.70
CA TRP A 292 -3.95 11.63 5.01
C TRP A 292 -5.39 11.76 4.51
N LEU A 293 -5.71 11.24 3.32
CA LEU A 293 -7.06 11.27 2.74
C LEU A 293 -8.07 10.50 3.59
N ASP A 294 -7.74 9.29 4.02
CA ASP A 294 -8.63 8.48 4.84
C ASP A 294 -9.01 9.18 6.15
N ARG A 295 -8.03 9.79 6.79
CA ARG A 295 -8.27 10.51 8.04
C ARG A 295 -8.99 11.84 7.83
N ALA A 296 -8.65 12.56 6.78
CA ALA A 296 -9.30 13.83 6.44
C ALA A 296 -10.75 13.66 6.02
N SER A 297 -11.10 12.56 5.39
CA SER A 297 -12.48 12.29 4.94
C SER A 297 -13.40 11.83 6.08
N GLY A 298 -12.85 11.24 7.14
CA GLY A 298 -13.63 10.61 8.20
C GLY A 298 -14.36 9.33 7.78
N ARG A 299 -13.98 8.74 6.63
CA ARG A 299 -14.58 7.52 6.08
C ARG A 299 -14.13 6.26 6.86
N ALA A 300 -14.90 5.19 6.72
CA ALA A 300 -14.63 3.93 7.40
C ALA A 300 -13.46 3.15 6.77
N GLY A 301 -13.28 3.26 5.46
CA GLY A 301 -12.24 2.58 4.69
C GLY A 301 -11.96 3.30 3.38
N SER A 302 -10.89 2.89 2.70
CA SER A 302 -10.44 3.48 1.43
C SER A 302 -11.45 3.33 0.29
N ASP A 303 -12.29 2.30 0.34
CA ASP A 303 -13.30 2.01 -0.69
C ASP A 303 -14.57 2.86 -0.54
N ASP A 304 -14.76 3.53 0.61
CA ASP A 304 -15.87 4.45 0.81
C ASP A 304 -15.58 5.79 0.12
N PRO A 305 -16.34 6.20 -0.91
CA PRO A 305 -16.11 7.47 -1.60
C PRO A 305 -16.55 8.69 -0.82
N GLY A 306 -17.20 8.50 0.34
CA GLY A 306 -17.83 9.55 1.13
C GLY A 306 -16.81 10.49 1.78
N TRP A 307 -17.30 11.71 2.07
CA TRP A 307 -16.57 12.72 2.83
C TRP A 307 -17.41 13.15 4.02
N TYR A 308 -17.12 12.61 5.20
CA TYR A 308 -17.94 12.73 6.40
C TYR A 308 -17.36 13.69 7.44
N PHE A 309 -16.15 14.21 7.22
CA PHE A 309 -15.56 15.16 8.17
C PHE A 309 -16.45 16.37 8.35
N SER A 310 -16.95 16.58 9.56
CA SER A 310 -17.88 17.64 9.92
C SER A 310 -17.49 18.26 11.25
N GLY A 311 -17.85 19.54 11.45
CA GLY A 311 -17.51 20.27 12.66
C GLY A 311 -16.05 20.71 12.74
N ARG A 312 -15.53 20.87 13.94
CA ARG A 312 -14.16 21.24 14.24
C ARG A 312 -13.72 22.61 13.70
N GLN A 313 -14.64 23.52 13.48
CA GLN A 313 -14.37 24.80 12.79
C GLN A 313 -13.31 25.63 13.54
N GLU A 314 -13.37 25.70 14.87
CA GLU A 314 -12.40 26.45 15.66
C GLU A 314 -11.00 25.85 15.56
N LEU A 315 -10.89 24.52 15.68
CA LEU A 315 -9.61 23.82 15.56
C LEU A 315 -9.03 23.98 14.15
N ASN A 316 -9.84 23.82 13.11
CA ASN A 316 -9.40 24.00 11.73
C ASN A 316 -8.91 25.43 11.47
N ARG A 317 -9.61 26.45 12.00
CA ARG A 317 -9.21 27.86 11.92
C ARG A 317 -7.89 28.10 12.65
N GLU A 318 -7.73 27.50 13.83
CA GLU A 318 -6.49 27.63 14.62
C GLU A 318 -5.30 27.00 13.88
N LEU A 319 -5.47 25.81 13.28
CA LEU A 319 -4.44 25.17 12.47
C LEU A 319 -4.12 25.98 11.20
N ALA A 320 -5.12 26.44 10.47
CA ALA A 320 -4.95 27.28 9.28
C ALA A 320 -4.16 28.56 9.63
N GLY A 321 -4.52 29.22 10.72
CA GLY A 321 -3.80 30.40 11.22
C GLY A 321 -2.38 30.09 11.69
N PHE A 322 -2.11 28.91 12.22
CA PHE A 322 -0.75 28.52 12.62
C PHE A 322 0.16 28.27 11.41
N VAL A 323 -0.32 27.53 10.38
CA VAL A 323 0.52 27.20 9.21
C VAL A 323 0.80 28.40 8.31
N THR A 324 0.06 29.50 8.45
CA THR A 324 0.30 30.79 7.77
C THR A 324 0.98 31.82 8.66
N GLY A 325 1.05 31.55 9.98
CA GLY A 325 1.58 32.44 11.00
C GLY A 325 3.11 32.43 11.14
N PRO A 326 3.66 32.95 12.24
CA PRO A 326 5.09 32.93 12.52
C PRO A 326 5.61 31.51 12.80
N ALA A 327 6.95 31.36 12.79
CA ALA A 327 7.64 30.14 13.22
C ALA A 327 7.27 29.78 14.66
N GLY A 328 7.21 28.48 14.96
CA GLY A 328 6.89 27.98 16.29
C GLY A 328 6.48 26.51 16.32
N VAL A 329 6.03 26.04 17.48
CA VAL A 329 5.56 24.66 17.68
C VAL A 329 4.11 24.69 18.14
N LEU A 330 3.25 23.90 17.47
CA LEU A 330 1.87 23.66 17.86
C LEU A 330 1.67 22.16 18.13
N ILE A 331 1.22 21.84 19.32
CA ILE A 331 0.94 20.48 19.76
C ILE A 331 -0.57 20.26 19.74
N VAL A 332 -1.04 19.37 18.87
CA VAL A 332 -2.43 18.90 18.83
C VAL A 332 -2.56 17.65 19.68
N THR A 333 -3.29 17.75 20.77
CA THR A 333 -3.41 16.69 21.76
C THR A 333 -4.86 16.38 22.11
N GLY A 334 -5.10 15.27 22.78
CA GLY A 334 -6.42 14.83 23.24
C GLY A 334 -6.45 13.34 23.52
N THR A 335 -7.57 12.87 24.05
CA THR A 335 -7.79 11.44 24.33
C THR A 335 -7.76 10.58 23.07
N ALA A 336 -7.67 9.27 23.22
CA ALA A 336 -7.79 8.35 22.09
C ALA A 336 -9.16 8.53 21.38
N ALA A 337 -9.17 8.38 20.07
CA ALA A 337 -10.36 8.57 19.21
C ALA A 337 -11.01 9.97 19.26
N SER A 338 -10.31 11.00 19.77
CA SER A 338 -10.80 12.40 19.79
C SER A 338 -10.63 13.14 18.44
N GLY A 339 -10.15 12.49 17.39
CA GLY A 339 -10.03 13.06 16.04
C GLY A 339 -8.77 13.90 15.77
N LYS A 340 -7.68 13.73 16.54
CA LYS A 340 -6.39 14.42 16.32
C LYS A 340 -5.88 14.27 14.88
N SER A 341 -5.69 13.02 14.47
CA SER A 341 -5.21 12.70 13.12
C SER A 341 -6.13 13.21 12.02
N ALA A 342 -7.44 13.25 12.26
CA ALA A 342 -8.41 13.78 11.31
C ALA A 342 -8.27 15.29 11.09
N VAL A 343 -8.06 16.06 12.17
CA VAL A 343 -7.86 17.53 12.10
C VAL A 343 -6.52 17.86 11.43
N LEU A 344 -5.44 17.15 11.77
CA LEU A 344 -4.13 17.30 11.13
C LEU A 344 -4.20 16.94 9.64
N ALA A 345 -4.80 15.81 9.32
CA ALA A 345 -4.96 15.34 7.95
C ALA A 345 -5.78 16.32 7.09
N ARG A 346 -6.81 16.94 7.69
CA ARG A 346 -7.58 17.96 6.99
C ARG A 346 -6.75 19.20 6.66
N ALA A 347 -5.90 19.66 7.57
CA ALA A 347 -4.98 20.76 7.28
C ALA A 347 -4.00 20.40 6.17
N VAL A 348 -3.43 19.18 6.20
CA VAL A 348 -2.51 18.66 5.17
C VAL A 348 -3.21 18.61 3.80
N THR A 349 -4.35 17.94 3.70
CA THR A 349 -5.06 17.78 2.43
C THR A 349 -5.56 19.10 1.86
N LEU A 350 -6.05 20.03 2.70
CA LEU A 350 -6.49 21.36 2.26
C LEU A 350 -5.33 22.29 1.87
N SER A 351 -4.11 22.03 2.32
CA SER A 351 -2.90 22.73 1.85
C SER A 351 -2.40 22.22 0.49
N ASP A 352 -2.81 21.03 0.07
CA ASP A 352 -2.35 20.41 -1.17
C ASP A 352 -3.09 20.94 -2.39
N SER A 353 -2.32 21.43 -3.40
CA SER A 353 -2.89 22.04 -4.62
C SER A 353 -3.59 21.01 -5.50
N ALA A 354 -3.06 19.79 -5.57
CA ALA A 354 -3.62 18.72 -6.39
C ALA A 354 -4.95 18.22 -5.79
N PHE A 355 -5.02 18.11 -4.46
CA PHE A 355 -6.28 17.81 -3.77
C PHE A 355 -7.35 18.86 -4.06
N ARG A 356 -7.01 20.16 -3.97
CA ARG A 356 -7.95 21.26 -4.25
C ARG A 356 -8.41 21.30 -5.69
N ALA A 357 -7.53 21.01 -6.64
CA ALA A 357 -7.84 21.02 -8.07
C ALA A 357 -8.63 19.79 -8.52
N SER A 358 -8.69 18.73 -7.71
CA SER A 358 -9.33 17.48 -8.09
C SER A 358 -10.88 17.61 -8.13
N PRO A 359 -11.51 17.32 -9.27
CA PRO A 359 -12.98 17.34 -9.37
C PRO A 359 -13.65 16.39 -8.36
N ARG A 360 -12.99 15.31 -7.99
CA ARG A 360 -13.48 14.32 -7.01
C ARG A 360 -13.74 14.94 -5.63
N TYR A 361 -12.95 15.94 -5.23
CA TYR A 361 -13.02 16.55 -3.91
C TYR A 361 -13.59 17.97 -3.94
N ALA A 362 -13.99 18.49 -5.10
CA ALA A 362 -14.47 19.86 -5.27
C ALA A 362 -15.64 20.20 -4.34
N GLU A 363 -16.60 19.30 -4.18
CA GLU A 363 -17.72 19.46 -3.27
C GLU A 363 -17.28 19.50 -1.80
N ALA A 364 -16.35 18.62 -1.39
CA ALA A 364 -15.82 18.58 -0.03
C ALA A 364 -15.03 19.86 0.31
N VAL A 365 -14.28 20.38 -0.65
CA VAL A 365 -13.50 21.63 -0.51
C VAL A 365 -14.44 22.84 -0.44
N SER A 366 -15.48 22.90 -1.28
CA SER A 366 -16.44 24.03 -1.33
C SER A 366 -17.24 24.23 -0.04
N LYS A 367 -17.43 23.18 0.74
CA LYS A 367 -18.14 23.22 2.03
C LYS A 367 -17.26 23.71 3.19
N VAL A 368 -15.97 23.93 2.99
CA VAL A 368 -15.06 24.38 4.05
C VAL A 368 -15.10 25.90 4.15
N PRO A 369 -15.32 26.47 5.36
CA PRO A 369 -15.20 27.91 5.56
C PRO A 369 -13.83 28.43 5.15
N ALA A 370 -13.78 29.55 4.44
CA ALA A 370 -12.53 30.10 3.88
C ALA A 370 -11.47 30.40 4.95
N ASP A 371 -11.88 30.77 6.16
CA ASP A 371 -11.00 31.05 7.31
C ASP A 371 -10.41 29.78 7.95
N SER A 372 -10.88 28.62 7.54
CA SER A 372 -10.44 27.30 8.01
C SER A 372 -9.61 26.54 6.96
N VAL A 373 -9.34 27.18 5.81
CA VAL A 373 -8.54 26.62 4.72
C VAL A 373 -7.11 27.15 4.81
N PRO A 374 -6.08 26.30 5.02
CA PRO A 374 -4.69 26.73 4.95
C PRO A 374 -4.33 27.30 3.57
N ASP A 375 -3.33 28.15 3.48
CA ASP A 375 -2.83 28.60 2.18
C ASP A 375 -2.28 27.40 1.38
N GLU A 376 -2.40 27.48 0.07
CA GLU A 376 -1.90 26.44 -0.83
C GLU A 376 -0.37 26.31 -0.69
N GLY A 377 0.11 25.07 -0.53
CA GLY A 377 1.53 24.77 -0.32
C GLY A 377 2.09 25.23 1.03
N SER A 378 1.25 25.65 2.00
CA SER A 378 1.72 26.12 3.32
C SER A 378 2.29 24.98 4.19
N ILE A 379 1.97 23.73 3.92
CA ILE A 379 2.55 22.55 4.56
C ILE A 379 3.55 21.89 3.59
N HIS A 380 4.82 21.85 3.98
CA HIS A 380 5.91 21.37 3.13
C HIS A 380 6.18 19.88 3.32
N VAL A 381 6.05 19.39 4.56
CA VAL A 381 6.27 17.99 4.91
C VAL A 381 5.20 17.54 5.86
N ALA A 382 4.59 16.38 5.58
CA ALA A 382 3.66 15.72 6.47
C ALA A 382 4.04 14.23 6.58
N VAL A 383 4.31 13.76 7.80
CA VAL A 383 4.74 12.38 8.09
C VAL A 383 3.96 11.80 9.27
N SER A 384 3.75 10.49 9.25
CA SER A 384 3.28 9.75 10.42
C SER A 384 4.48 9.15 11.16
N ALA A 385 4.57 9.37 12.46
CA ALA A 385 5.59 8.76 13.32
C ALA A 385 5.25 7.31 13.71
N ARG A 386 4.07 6.84 13.34
CA ARG A 386 3.59 5.50 13.67
C ARG A 386 4.56 4.44 13.19
N ASN A 387 4.94 3.52 14.09
CA ASN A 387 5.90 2.44 13.86
C ASN A 387 7.27 2.90 13.32
N ARG A 388 7.59 4.19 13.41
CA ARG A 388 8.87 4.76 13.00
C ARG A 388 9.72 5.09 14.23
N GLY A 389 10.94 4.55 14.26
CA GLY A 389 11.97 5.01 15.20
C GLY A 389 12.65 6.30 14.70
N PRO A 390 13.63 6.84 15.47
CA PRO A 390 14.28 8.11 15.14
C PRO A 390 14.89 8.15 13.74
N LEU A 391 15.58 7.08 13.33
CA LEU A 391 16.21 7.03 12.01
C LEU A 391 15.18 7.07 10.87
N SER A 392 14.15 6.23 10.93
CA SER A 392 13.11 6.19 9.90
C SER A 392 12.27 7.48 9.86
N LEU A 393 12.11 8.16 11.02
CA LEU A 393 11.40 9.43 11.06
C LEU A 393 12.22 10.56 10.44
N ILE A 394 13.52 10.69 10.79
CA ILE A 394 14.37 11.74 10.22
C ILE A 394 14.61 11.55 8.73
N GLU A 395 14.75 10.30 8.27
CA GLU A 395 14.82 9.94 6.87
C GLU A 395 13.57 10.38 6.09
N ALA A 396 12.38 10.08 6.65
CA ALA A 396 11.11 10.48 6.05
C ALA A 396 10.95 12.00 5.95
N VAL A 397 11.44 12.76 6.92
CA VAL A 397 11.43 14.24 6.89
C VAL A 397 12.51 14.78 5.95
N GLY A 398 13.74 14.27 6.06
CA GLY A 398 14.88 14.75 5.29
C GLY A 398 14.73 14.52 3.79
N SER A 399 14.30 13.33 3.40
CA SER A 399 14.07 13.01 1.97
C SER A 399 13.06 13.94 1.33
N ARG A 400 11.98 14.31 2.07
CA ARG A 400 10.97 15.25 1.54
C ARG A 400 11.42 16.69 1.49
N LEU A 401 12.42 17.05 2.28
CA LEU A 401 13.09 18.34 2.19
C LEU A 401 14.20 18.36 1.13
N GLY A 402 14.39 17.25 0.38
CA GLY A 402 15.45 17.15 -0.63
C GLY A 402 16.84 16.95 -0.03
N CYS A 403 16.93 16.46 1.22
CA CYS A 403 18.24 16.10 1.79
C CYS A 403 18.68 14.76 1.20
N GLU A 404 19.92 14.71 0.70
CA GLU A 404 20.52 13.48 0.18
C GLU A 404 21.44 12.83 1.23
N GLN A 405 21.44 11.50 1.29
CA GLN A 405 22.43 10.74 2.05
C GLN A 405 23.67 10.47 1.21
N ASP A 406 24.83 10.62 1.81
CA ASP A 406 26.08 10.14 1.23
C ASP A 406 26.17 8.62 1.41
N ARG A 407 25.80 7.86 0.38
CA ARG A 407 25.83 6.39 0.37
C ARG A 407 27.21 5.79 0.59
N ALA A 408 28.27 6.58 0.52
CA ALA A 408 29.66 6.13 0.75
C ALA A 408 30.02 6.02 2.22
N ARG A 409 29.19 6.59 3.14
CA ARG A 409 29.44 6.54 4.59
C ARG A 409 28.80 5.32 5.26
N PRO A 410 29.37 4.86 6.40
CA PRO A 410 28.82 3.72 7.14
C PRO A 410 27.38 3.96 7.62
N ALA A 411 26.52 2.93 7.55
CA ALA A 411 25.13 2.99 8.03
C ALA A 411 25.02 3.30 9.54
N THR A 412 26.06 3.04 10.32
CA THR A 412 26.14 3.36 11.77
C THR A 412 26.02 4.87 12.06
N ASP A 413 26.34 5.72 11.11
CA ASP A 413 26.27 7.18 11.25
C ASP A 413 25.04 7.81 10.57
N ALA A 414 24.10 7.00 10.09
CA ALA A 414 22.97 7.45 9.27
C ALA A 414 22.14 8.57 9.94
N LEU A 415 21.83 8.44 11.24
CA LEU A 415 21.08 9.47 11.97
C LEU A 415 21.80 10.82 11.96
N ARG A 416 23.13 10.80 12.19
CA ARG A 416 23.97 12.01 12.19
C ARG A 416 24.04 12.62 10.78
N GLN A 417 24.15 11.79 9.75
CA GLN A 417 24.17 12.25 8.36
C GLN A 417 22.88 12.99 8.01
N TRP A 418 21.73 12.45 8.38
CA TRP A 418 20.45 13.13 8.20
C TRP A 418 20.36 14.44 8.96
N GLN A 419 20.86 14.49 10.19
CA GLN A 419 20.93 15.74 10.97
C GLN A 419 21.84 16.78 10.30
N GLU A 420 22.96 16.38 9.71
CA GLU A 420 23.88 17.25 8.95
C GLU A 420 23.20 17.71 7.65
N GLY A 421 22.49 16.83 6.94
CA GLY A 421 21.70 17.17 5.75
C GLY A 421 20.64 18.23 6.05
N LEU A 422 19.90 18.08 7.13
CA LEU A 422 18.91 19.07 7.59
C LEU A 422 19.56 20.42 7.93
N ARG A 423 20.72 20.44 8.62
CA ARG A 423 21.46 21.67 8.88
C ARG A 423 21.86 22.35 7.58
N THR A 424 22.37 21.59 6.62
CA THR A 424 22.74 22.10 5.29
C THR A 424 21.53 22.67 4.58
N PHE A 425 20.41 21.97 4.56
CA PHE A 425 19.15 22.45 3.97
C PHE A 425 18.75 23.80 4.57
N PHE A 426 18.62 23.92 5.89
CA PHE A 426 18.23 25.19 6.54
C PHE A 426 19.28 26.29 6.41
N THR A 427 20.56 25.96 6.16
CA THR A 427 21.60 26.97 5.88
C THR A 427 21.47 27.52 4.46
N THR A 428 21.08 26.69 3.50
CA THR A 428 20.94 27.06 2.09
C THR A 428 19.57 27.62 1.76
N PHE A 429 18.53 27.25 2.53
CA PHE A 429 17.17 27.74 2.38
C PHE A 429 17.10 29.23 2.68
N ARG A 430 16.87 30.04 1.62
CA ARG A 430 17.11 31.49 1.68
C ARG A 430 15.89 32.31 2.12
N GLU A 431 14.67 31.86 1.88
CA GLU A 431 13.46 32.64 2.17
C GLU A 431 12.29 31.76 2.61
N GLY A 432 11.56 32.20 3.64
CA GLY A 432 10.32 31.61 4.08
C GLY A 432 10.38 30.80 5.38
N THR A 433 9.27 30.17 5.69
CA THR A 433 9.11 29.29 6.85
C THR A 433 8.69 27.89 6.37
N VAL A 434 9.44 26.88 6.74
CA VAL A 434 9.12 25.48 6.44
C VAL A 434 8.11 24.98 7.48
N THR A 435 7.05 24.34 7.04
CA THR A 435 6.05 23.70 7.90
C THR A 435 6.18 22.19 7.83
N VAL A 436 6.41 21.55 8.97
CA VAL A 436 6.50 20.09 9.11
C VAL A 436 5.38 19.61 10.04
N VAL A 437 4.61 18.65 9.58
CA VAL A 437 3.55 17.96 10.34
C VAL A 437 4.01 16.57 10.70
N VAL A 438 3.93 16.21 11.99
CA VAL A 438 4.23 14.86 12.49
C VAL A 438 3.04 14.36 13.30
N ASP A 439 2.33 13.36 12.78
CA ASP A 439 1.18 12.74 13.46
C ASP A 439 1.54 11.41 14.11
N GLY A 440 0.83 11.06 15.18
CA GLY A 440 0.94 9.76 15.82
C GLY A 440 2.28 9.52 16.55
N LEU A 441 2.86 10.54 17.14
CA LEU A 441 4.14 10.41 17.86
C LEU A 441 4.07 9.40 19.02
N ASP A 442 2.92 9.26 19.66
CA ASP A 442 2.65 8.26 20.70
C ASP A 442 2.55 6.82 20.17
N GLU A 443 2.48 6.64 18.87
CA GLU A 443 2.47 5.34 18.18
C GLU A 443 3.88 4.94 17.64
N SER A 444 4.90 5.76 17.93
CA SER A 444 6.31 5.44 17.67
C SER A 444 6.83 4.42 18.68
N PRO A 445 7.65 3.43 18.27
CA PRO A 445 8.28 2.49 19.20
C PRO A 445 9.26 3.17 20.18
N ASP A 446 9.80 4.34 19.84
CA ASP A 446 10.68 5.16 20.70
C ASP A 446 10.38 6.66 20.52
N ALA A 447 9.21 7.05 21.01
CA ALA A 447 8.72 8.43 20.89
C ALA A 447 9.64 9.47 21.56
N VAL A 448 10.25 9.12 22.69
CA VAL A 448 11.17 10.02 23.42
C VAL A 448 12.45 10.25 22.62
N ALA A 449 13.01 9.21 22.03
CA ALA A 449 14.16 9.35 21.14
C ALA A 449 13.80 10.13 19.85
N CYS A 450 12.59 9.96 19.31
CA CYS A 450 12.13 10.80 18.20
C CYS A 450 12.08 12.29 18.57
N ILE A 451 11.64 12.63 19.77
CA ILE A 451 11.67 14.03 20.25
C ILE A 451 13.11 14.52 20.34
N ARG A 452 13.97 13.79 21.06
CA ARG A 452 15.34 14.20 21.37
C ARG A 452 16.27 14.24 20.16
N ASP A 453 16.19 13.21 19.29
CA ASP A 453 17.17 12.98 18.23
C ASP A 453 16.70 13.48 16.86
N VAL A 454 15.39 13.80 16.69
CA VAL A 454 14.83 14.29 15.44
C VAL A 454 14.20 15.67 15.58
N LEU A 455 13.18 15.82 16.45
CA LEU A 455 12.39 17.06 16.50
C LEU A 455 13.16 18.23 17.09
N VAL A 456 13.92 18.01 18.18
CA VAL A 456 14.76 19.04 18.81
C VAL A 456 15.88 19.49 17.88
N PRO A 457 16.70 18.60 17.26
CA PRO A 457 17.68 18.99 16.27
C PRO A 457 17.09 19.70 15.05
N LEU A 458 15.93 19.28 14.56
CA LEU A 458 15.23 19.92 13.44
C LEU A 458 14.87 21.38 13.78
N ALA A 459 14.30 21.61 14.97
CA ALA A 459 13.98 22.96 15.44
C ALA A 459 15.24 23.83 15.65
N ALA A 460 16.31 23.26 16.17
CA ALA A 460 17.58 23.94 16.37
C ALA A 460 18.23 24.36 15.03
N CYS A 461 18.13 23.54 13.97
CA CYS A 461 18.65 23.86 12.65
C CYS A 461 17.98 25.10 12.03
N ALA A 462 16.71 25.32 12.34
CA ALA A 462 15.94 26.46 11.78
C ALA A 462 16.09 27.76 12.56
N GLY A 463 16.87 27.81 13.66
CA GLY A 463 17.07 29.01 14.47
C GLY A 463 15.86 29.40 15.30
N GLY A 464 15.14 28.42 15.85
CA GLY A 464 13.99 28.64 16.73
C GLY A 464 14.34 29.49 17.97
N PRO A 465 13.40 30.33 18.48
CA PRO A 465 13.68 31.36 19.48
C PRO A 465 14.05 30.86 20.89
N ASP A 466 14.02 29.56 21.18
CA ASP A 466 14.12 29.05 22.56
C ASP A 466 15.04 27.85 22.82
N THR A 467 16.04 27.60 21.96
CA THR A 467 17.13 26.70 22.40
C THR A 467 18.29 27.50 22.97
N ALA A 468 18.07 28.17 24.10
CA ALA A 468 19.16 28.71 24.89
C ALA A 468 19.95 27.57 25.51
N SER A 469 21.15 27.31 25.01
CA SER A 469 22.16 26.48 25.69
C SER A 469 22.43 27.03 27.08
N PRO A 470 22.48 26.18 28.11
CA PRO A 470 22.77 26.66 29.49
C PRO A 470 24.24 27.00 29.77
N ASP A 471 25.09 27.09 28.75
CA ASP A 471 26.52 27.42 28.95
C ASP A 471 26.93 28.65 28.14
N THR A 472 26.68 29.85 28.68
CA THR A 472 27.55 31.02 28.58
C THR A 472 27.04 32.14 29.48
N ALA A 473 27.20 31.96 30.80
CA ALA A 473 27.21 33.07 31.75
C ALA A 473 28.65 33.54 31.96
N SER A 474 29.09 34.47 31.17
CA SER A 474 30.25 35.34 31.52
C SER A 474 30.04 36.68 30.84
N GLY A 475 29.36 37.56 31.53
CA GLY A 475 29.12 38.92 31.10
C GLY A 475 30.28 39.85 31.46
N VAL A 476 30.67 40.67 30.50
CA VAL A 476 31.35 41.95 30.79
C VAL A 476 30.55 43.03 30.04
N PRO A 477 30.10 44.09 30.70
CA PRO A 477 29.36 45.18 30.03
C PRO A 477 30.31 46.13 29.35
N VAL A 478 30.07 46.47 28.09
CA VAL A 478 30.72 47.57 27.34
C VAL A 478 29.70 48.70 27.13
N PRO A 479 30.09 49.97 27.35
CA PRO A 479 29.18 51.10 27.42
C PRO A 479 28.75 51.62 26.05
N ALA A 480 27.55 52.20 26.04
CA ALA A 480 26.90 52.85 24.91
C ALA A 480 27.67 54.10 24.42
N GLN A 481 27.81 54.21 23.12
CA GLN A 481 28.04 55.50 22.44
C GLN A 481 27.36 55.63 21.10
N ALA A 482 26.52 56.66 21.02
CA ALA A 482 26.25 57.59 19.92
C ALA A 482 25.54 57.16 18.67
N ALA A 483 24.42 57.84 18.51
CA ALA A 483 23.53 58.03 17.39
C ALA A 483 24.19 58.25 16.02
N GLY A 484 23.68 57.48 15.05
CA GLY A 484 23.87 57.75 13.59
C GLY A 484 22.61 57.30 12.83
N SER A 485 22.11 58.14 11.96
CA SER A 485 20.88 58.19 11.18
C SER A 485 20.29 56.85 10.64
N PRO A 486 18.99 56.74 10.39
CA PRO A 486 18.33 55.52 10.04
C PRO A 486 18.57 55.19 8.56
N SER A 487 19.51 54.31 8.30
CA SER A 487 19.56 53.54 7.07
C SER A 487 18.53 52.42 7.21
N SER A 488 17.57 52.34 6.29
CA SER A 488 16.52 51.31 6.23
C SER A 488 17.15 49.95 5.94
N VAL A 489 17.74 49.35 6.98
CA VAL A 489 18.12 47.93 6.97
C VAL A 489 16.84 47.16 7.19
N ARG A 490 16.30 46.56 6.12
CA ARG A 490 15.28 45.54 6.16
C ARG A 490 15.77 44.47 7.14
N PRO A 491 15.00 44.13 8.19
CA PRO A 491 15.43 43.08 9.10
C PRO A 491 15.73 41.80 8.30
N PRO A 492 16.75 41.02 8.67
CA PRO A 492 17.06 39.78 7.98
C PRO A 492 15.81 38.90 8.02
N ALA A 493 15.43 38.40 6.84
CA ALA A 493 14.32 37.49 6.70
C ALA A 493 14.50 36.33 7.68
N HIS A 494 13.63 36.23 8.68
CA HIS A 494 13.70 35.18 9.69
C HIS A 494 13.48 33.84 9.03
N ARG A 495 14.49 33.02 8.95
CA ARG A 495 14.40 31.59 8.63
C ARG A 495 13.57 30.97 9.74
N GLY A 496 12.48 30.28 9.39
CA GLY A 496 11.58 29.75 10.39
C GLY A 496 11.18 28.31 10.13
N LEU A 497 10.88 27.60 11.21
CA LEU A 497 10.24 26.29 11.18
C LEU A 497 8.94 26.38 11.94
N ARG A 498 7.88 25.84 11.36
CA ARG A 498 6.63 25.51 12.05
C ARG A 498 6.58 23.99 12.23
N LEU A 499 6.49 23.55 13.47
CA LEU A 499 6.22 22.14 13.79
C LEU A 499 4.79 21.99 14.27
N LEU A 500 4.04 21.14 13.59
CA LEU A 500 2.69 20.75 13.96
C LEU A 500 2.72 19.28 14.39
N LEU A 501 2.53 19.01 15.68
CA LEU A 501 2.77 17.71 16.31
C LEU A 501 1.48 17.10 16.83
N GLY A 502 1.13 15.88 16.39
CA GLY A 502 0.01 15.09 16.90
C GLY A 502 0.46 14.10 17.97
N VAL A 503 -0.08 14.22 19.19
CA VAL A 503 0.25 13.33 20.30
C VAL A 503 -0.95 13.05 21.19
N ARG A 504 -1.08 11.82 21.69
CA ARG A 504 -2.12 11.48 22.67
C ARG A 504 -1.77 12.09 24.03
N SER A 505 -2.75 12.72 24.66
CA SER A 505 -2.67 13.01 26.10
C SER A 505 -3.14 11.80 26.90
N SER A 506 -2.45 11.47 27.98
CA SER A 506 -3.06 10.67 29.05
C SER A 506 -4.31 11.41 29.56
N SER A 507 -5.38 10.66 29.84
CA SER A 507 -6.64 11.26 30.32
C SER A 507 -6.40 12.24 31.44
N PRO A 508 -6.99 13.45 31.42
CA PRO A 508 -6.96 14.30 32.61
C PRO A 508 -7.88 13.62 33.64
N GLY A 509 -7.34 13.00 34.64
CA GLY A 509 -8.22 12.54 35.68
C GLY A 509 -7.83 11.44 36.63
N THR A 510 -6.59 10.96 36.62
CA THR A 510 -6.10 10.23 37.80
C THR A 510 -4.63 10.56 38.05
N PRO A 511 -4.34 11.47 39.02
CA PRO A 511 -2.97 11.68 39.53
C PRO A 511 -2.33 10.37 40.01
N GLU A 512 -3.13 9.40 40.38
CA GLU A 512 -2.74 8.07 40.84
C GLU A 512 -2.20 7.14 39.77
N ALA A 513 -2.73 7.21 38.52
CA ALA A 513 -2.23 6.38 37.43
C ALA A 513 -0.85 6.87 36.91
N ALA A 514 -0.59 8.15 36.93
CA ALA A 514 0.71 8.73 36.57
C ALA A 514 1.77 8.46 37.66
N ALA A 515 1.39 8.44 38.94
CA ALA A 515 2.28 8.13 40.06
C ALA A 515 2.65 6.64 40.16
N ALA A 516 1.76 5.74 39.70
CA ALA A 516 1.95 4.28 39.77
C ALA A 516 2.95 3.73 38.72
N THR A 517 3.17 4.42 37.59
CA THR A 517 4.04 3.95 36.51
C THR A 517 5.41 4.64 36.42
N GLY A 518 5.61 5.75 37.13
CA GLY A 518 6.89 6.51 37.10
C GLY A 518 7.26 7.06 35.69
N MET A 519 6.40 6.88 34.70
CA MET A 519 6.63 7.37 33.34
C MET A 519 6.01 8.75 33.17
N ARG A 520 6.83 9.72 32.82
CA ARG A 520 6.39 11.05 32.42
C ARG A 520 5.55 10.92 31.15
N GLY A 521 4.42 11.61 31.07
CA GLY A 521 3.58 11.60 29.89
C GLY A 521 4.29 12.26 28.69
N LEU A 522 4.15 11.70 27.49
CA LEU A 522 4.81 12.19 26.28
C LEU A 522 4.51 13.67 25.97
N LEU A 523 3.31 14.15 26.31
CA LEU A 523 2.98 15.58 26.21
C LEU A 523 3.90 16.44 27.10
N GLN A 524 4.25 15.95 28.28
CA GLN A 524 5.15 16.66 29.17
C GLN A 524 6.60 16.70 28.63
N GLU A 525 7.07 15.59 28.05
CA GLU A 525 8.38 15.54 27.35
C GLU A 525 8.44 16.56 26.20
N LEU A 526 7.35 16.69 25.44
CA LEU A 526 7.25 17.69 24.37
C LEU A 526 7.27 19.13 24.92
N LEU A 527 6.58 19.41 26.03
CA LEU A 527 6.56 20.74 26.64
C LEU A 527 7.89 21.10 27.30
N GLU A 528 8.64 20.13 27.82
CA GLU A 528 9.99 20.31 28.27
C GLU A 528 10.97 20.59 27.11
N ALA A 529 10.80 19.89 25.98
CA ALA A 529 11.61 20.10 24.79
C ALA A 529 11.26 21.42 24.06
N PHE A 530 10.00 21.84 24.12
CA PHE A 530 9.47 23.05 23.46
C PHE A 530 8.64 23.90 24.44
N PRO A 531 9.27 24.64 25.35
CA PRO A 531 8.55 25.37 26.42
C PRO A 531 7.58 26.46 25.89
N ALA A 532 7.86 27.02 24.69
CA ALA A 532 7.01 28.01 24.04
C ALA A 532 5.94 27.40 23.12
N ALA A 533 5.78 26.07 23.10
CA ALA A 533 4.80 25.42 22.26
C ALA A 533 3.37 25.79 22.67
N ARG A 534 2.54 26.07 21.66
CA ARG A 534 1.10 26.20 21.84
C ARG A 534 0.47 24.81 21.91
N VAL A 535 -0.53 24.63 22.76
CA VAL A 535 -1.25 23.37 22.91
C VAL A 535 -2.71 23.54 22.53
N VAL A 536 -3.19 22.73 21.62
CA VAL A 536 -4.57 22.68 21.18
C VAL A 536 -5.15 21.31 21.52
N ARG A 537 -6.34 21.31 22.14
CA ARG A 537 -7.00 20.08 22.57
C ARG A 537 -8.17 19.73 21.67
N THR A 538 -8.19 18.48 21.19
CA THR A 538 -9.29 17.95 20.38
C THR A 538 -10.45 17.41 21.20
N ASP A 539 -10.28 17.25 22.52
CA ASP A 539 -11.28 16.75 23.47
C ASP A 539 -11.85 17.89 24.38
N GLY A 540 -11.80 19.14 23.89
CA GLY A 540 -12.32 20.32 24.57
C GLY A 540 -13.84 20.49 24.52
N GLU A 541 -14.30 21.67 24.89
CA GLU A 541 -15.70 22.07 24.79
C GLU A 541 -16.17 22.06 23.33
N GLY A 542 -17.44 21.74 23.09
CA GLY A 542 -17.98 21.63 21.72
C GLY A 542 -17.84 20.27 21.03
N MET A 543 -16.99 19.38 21.54
CA MET A 543 -16.75 18.06 20.94
C MET A 543 -18.03 17.23 20.73
N GLN A 544 -19.00 17.34 21.63
CA GLN A 544 -20.26 16.60 21.51
C GLN A 544 -21.07 17.07 20.29
N ALA A 545 -21.10 18.38 20.01
CA ALA A 545 -21.73 18.91 18.81
C ALA A 545 -21.02 18.48 17.53
N ASP A 546 -19.68 18.43 17.55
CA ASP A 546 -18.89 17.93 16.43
C ASP A 546 -19.15 16.44 16.16
N ILE A 547 -19.26 15.61 17.22
CA ILE A 547 -19.61 14.19 17.10
C ILE A 547 -21.03 14.03 16.54
N ALA A 548 -21.98 14.86 16.97
CA ALA A 548 -23.34 14.84 16.43
C ALA A 548 -23.36 15.21 14.94
N ALA A 549 -22.59 16.23 14.54
CA ALA A 549 -22.47 16.62 13.13
C ALA A 549 -21.83 15.51 12.28
N TYR A 550 -20.81 14.84 12.80
CA TYR A 550 -20.17 13.68 12.15
C TYR A 550 -21.12 12.50 12.01
N ALA A 551 -21.82 12.12 13.09
CA ALA A 551 -22.81 11.05 13.06
C ALA A 551 -23.96 11.37 12.08
N ALA A 552 -24.42 12.62 12.02
CA ALA A 552 -25.43 13.05 11.05
C ALA A 552 -24.95 12.91 9.60
N ALA A 553 -23.68 13.28 9.33
CA ALA A 553 -23.08 13.10 8.00
C ALA A 553 -22.99 11.61 7.62
N LEU A 554 -22.63 10.72 8.54
CA LEU A 554 -22.61 9.28 8.32
C LEU A 554 -24.00 8.69 8.10
N LEU A 555 -25.01 9.18 8.80
CA LEU A 555 -26.40 8.71 8.72
C LEU A 555 -27.15 9.29 7.52
N ALA A 556 -26.64 10.35 6.89
CA ALA A 556 -27.23 10.94 5.72
C ALA A 556 -27.37 9.90 4.59
N GLY A 557 -28.57 9.75 4.03
CA GLY A 557 -28.87 8.74 3.01
C GLY A 557 -28.99 7.31 3.54
N ALA A 558 -29.16 7.10 4.84
CA ALA A 558 -29.51 5.80 5.40
C ALA A 558 -30.91 5.37 4.92
N ALA A 559 -31.05 4.12 4.50
CA ALA A 559 -32.26 3.60 3.87
C ALA A 559 -33.52 3.66 4.75
N TRP A 560 -33.37 3.78 6.07
CA TRP A 560 -34.48 3.81 7.02
C TRP A 560 -35.04 5.20 7.27
N CYS A 561 -34.37 6.27 6.81
CA CYS A 561 -34.84 7.65 7.06
C CYS A 561 -34.28 8.66 6.05
N ASP A 562 -35.20 9.32 5.33
CA ASP A 562 -34.91 10.44 4.43
C ASP A 562 -35.15 11.82 5.08
N ASP A 563 -35.72 11.85 6.31
CA ASP A 563 -35.99 13.10 7.01
C ASP A 563 -34.75 13.62 7.76
N PRO A 564 -34.17 14.76 7.35
CA PRO A 564 -32.99 15.33 8.01
C PRO A 564 -33.19 15.61 9.51
N ALA A 565 -34.41 15.89 9.97
CA ALA A 565 -34.68 16.16 11.38
C ALA A 565 -34.60 14.88 12.22
N VAL A 566 -35.04 13.75 11.68
CA VAL A 566 -34.91 12.44 12.32
C VAL A 566 -33.46 11.99 12.36
N VAL A 567 -32.71 12.18 11.26
CA VAL A 567 -31.27 11.93 11.19
C VAL A 567 -30.53 12.75 12.25
N ALA A 568 -30.80 14.05 12.36
CA ALA A 568 -30.19 14.92 13.36
C ALA A 568 -30.49 14.46 14.79
N SER A 569 -31.74 14.08 15.08
CA SER A 569 -32.13 13.57 16.40
C SER A 569 -31.44 12.26 16.74
N ALA A 570 -31.31 11.35 15.77
CA ALA A 570 -30.57 10.11 15.94
C ALA A 570 -29.08 10.36 16.23
N ALA A 571 -28.45 11.25 15.46
CA ALA A 571 -27.05 11.65 15.63
C ALA A 571 -26.77 12.28 17.00
N GLU A 572 -27.67 13.15 17.49
CA GLU A 572 -27.57 13.71 18.84
C GLU A 572 -27.70 12.64 19.94
N ARG A 573 -28.56 11.65 19.74
CA ARG A 573 -28.70 10.54 20.68
C ARG A 573 -27.43 9.69 20.74
N VAL A 574 -26.83 9.38 19.60
CA VAL A 574 -25.52 8.72 19.52
C VAL A 574 -24.47 9.55 20.23
N ALA A 575 -24.30 10.83 19.86
CA ALA A 575 -23.29 11.72 20.40
C ALA A 575 -23.34 11.85 21.94
N ARG A 576 -24.53 11.87 22.52
CA ARG A 576 -24.70 11.94 23.97
C ARG A 576 -24.20 10.69 24.69
N ARG A 577 -24.26 9.50 24.04
CA ARG A 577 -23.90 8.22 24.69
C ARG A 577 -22.43 7.84 24.44
N VAL A 578 -21.90 8.10 23.26
CA VAL A 578 -20.50 7.75 22.92
C VAL A 578 -19.47 8.66 23.60
N GLY A 579 -19.91 9.71 24.30
CA GLY A 579 -19.05 10.61 25.05
C GLY A 579 -18.09 11.39 24.15
N ARG A 580 -16.79 11.08 24.20
CA ARG A 580 -15.74 11.80 23.46
C ARG A 580 -15.06 10.96 22.38
N SER A 581 -15.74 9.93 21.84
CA SER A 581 -15.17 8.98 20.90
C SER A 581 -15.79 9.10 19.51
N PHE A 582 -15.05 9.61 18.53
CA PHE A 582 -15.45 9.55 17.12
C PHE A 582 -15.46 8.14 16.56
N LEU A 583 -14.62 7.24 17.10
CA LEU A 583 -14.63 5.83 16.73
C LEU A 583 -15.97 5.19 17.09
N ASP A 584 -16.43 5.37 18.31
CA ASP A 584 -17.71 4.79 18.76
C ASP A 584 -18.89 5.42 18.02
N ALA A 585 -18.84 6.72 17.73
CA ALA A 585 -19.85 7.38 16.90
C ALA A 585 -19.90 6.78 15.47
N ARG A 586 -18.74 6.49 14.87
CA ARG A 586 -18.66 5.84 13.57
C ARG A 586 -19.28 4.45 13.61
N LEU A 587 -18.80 3.60 14.52
CA LEU A 587 -19.29 2.22 14.67
C LEU A 587 -20.80 2.17 14.93
N ALA A 588 -21.29 3.01 15.82
CA ALA A 588 -22.73 3.13 16.09
C ALA A 588 -23.53 3.56 14.87
N SER A 589 -23.01 4.56 14.11
CA SER A 589 -23.66 5.03 12.89
C SER A 589 -23.68 3.96 11.80
N GLU A 590 -22.61 3.17 11.67
CA GLU A 590 -22.55 2.05 10.73
C GLU A 590 -23.57 0.97 11.09
N GLN A 591 -23.73 0.63 12.37
CA GLN A 591 -24.75 -0.31 12.83
C GLN A 591 -26.15 0.20 12.54
N LEU A 592 -26.43 1.49 12.80
CA LEU A 592 -27.71 2.13 12.49
C LEU A 592 -27.99 2.16 10.98
N ARG A 593 -27.00 2.29 10.13
CA ARG A 593 -27.18 2.27 8.66
C ARG A 593 -27.54 0.88 8.14
N ARG A 594 -26.99 -0.19 8.76
CA ARG A 594 -27.22 -1.58 8.34
C ARG A 594 -28.57 -2.10 8.81
N ALA A 595 -29.04 -1.65 9.96
CA ALA A 595 -30.30 -2.06 10.57
C ALA A 595 -31.43 -1.09 10.25
N ASP A 596 -32.66 -1.40 10.67
CA ASP A 596 -33.68 -0.38 10.85
C ASP A 596 -33.30 0.49 12.07
N GLY A 597 -32.66 1.63 11.76
CA GLY A 597 -32.12 2.51 12.79
C GLY A 597 -33.15 3.05 13.77
N ALA A 598 -34.42 3.20 13.34
CA ALA A 598 -35.50 3.63 14.24
C ALA A 598 -35.76 2.58 15.32
N THR A 599 -35.84 1.31 14.94
CA THR A 599 -36.01 0.18 15.86
C THR A 599 -34.80 0.03 16.77
N LEU A 600 -33.58 0.08 16.20
CA LEU A 600 -32.33 -0.11 16.95
C LEU A 600 -32.13 0.99 18.01
N LEU A 601 -32.43 2.26 17.68
CA LEU A 601 -32.37 3.37 18.64
C LEU A 601 -33.34 3.19 19.82
N GLY A 602 -34.42 2.42 19.65
CA GLY A 602 -35.37 2.06 20.71
C GLY A 602 -34.95 0.85 21.52
N ASP A 603 -33.99 0.04 21.09
CA ASP A 603 -33.58 -1.19 21.71
C ASP A 603 -32.72 -0.96 22.97
N PRO A 604 -33.20 -1.38 24.18
CA PRO A 604 -32.45 -1.22 25.43
C PRO A 604 -31.13 -2.01 25.43
N LEU A 605 -31.08 -3.17 24.75
CA LEU A 605 -29.86 -3.97 24.66
C LEU A 605 -28.79 -3.26 23.87
N TRP A 606 -29.14 -2.77 22.68
CA TRP A 606 -28.21 -2.01 21.87
C TRP A 606 -27.72 -0.74 22.59
N LEU A 607 -28.63 -0.03 23.26
CA LEU A 607 -28.27 1.15 24.05
C LEU A 607 -27.29 0.81 25.18
N SER A 608 -27.45 -0.34 25.83
CA SER A 608 -26.49 -0.84 26.83
C SER A 608 -25.13 -1.17 26.23
N GLN A 609 -25.09 -1.76 25.03
CA GLN A 609 -23.83 -2.02 24.32
C GLN A 609 -23.16 -0.69 23.91
N LEU A 610 -23.91 0.27 23.44
CA LEU A 610 -23.42 1.61 23.12
C LEU A 610 -22.79 2.33 24.32
N ASP A 611 -23.38 2.19 25.53
CA ASP A 611 -22.84 2.75 26.77
C ASP A 611 -21.51 2.07 27.19
N ARG A 612 -21.24 0.83 26.72
CA ARG A 612 -19.95 0.14 26.89
C ARG A 612 -18.89 0.60 25.87
N GLY A 613 -19.25 1.50 24.96
CA GLY A 613 -18.37 2.06 23.92
C GLY A 613 -17.89 1.02 22.93
N THR A 614 -16.63 1.15 22.48
CA THR A 614 -16.02 0.29 21.46
C THR A 614 -16.19 -1.21 21.73
N ALA A 615 -16.06 -1.63 22.99
CA ALA A 615 -16.17 -3.06 23.36
C ALA A 615 -17.60 -3.59 23.16
N GLY A 616 -18.61 -2.82 23.58
CA GLY A 616 -20.00 -3.22 23.44
C GLY A 616 -20.44 -3.24 21.97
N LEU A 617 -20.06 -2.23 21.18
CA LEU A 617 -20.36 -2.18 19.76
C LEU A 617 -19.69 -3.34 19.00
N PHE A 618 -18.44 -3.64 19.35
CA PHE A 618 -17.72 -4.77 18.78
C PHE A 618 -18.39 -6.11 19.11
N GLU A 619 -18.79 -6.31 20.36
CA GLU A 619 -19.48 -7.52 20.79
C GLU A 619 -20.81 -7.71 20.05
N GLN A 620 -21.57 -6.61 19.88
CA GLN A 620 -22.82 -6.61 19.12
C GLN A 620 -22.64 -7.06 17.66
N ASP A 621 -21.62 -6.51 16.95
CA ASP A 621 -21.33 -6.92 15.58
C ASP A 621 -20.78 -8.35 15.51
N LEU A 622 -19.97 -8.77 16.49
CA LEU A 622 -19.43 -10.13 16.55
C LEU A 622 -20.52 -11.19 16.81
N ASP A 623 -21.53 -10.87 17.62
CA ASP A 623 -22.66 -11.78 17.88
C ASP A 623 -23.56 -11.97 16.67
N GLN A 624 -23.57 -11.01 15.75
CA GLN A 624 -24.34 -11.03 14.50
C GLN A 624 -23.52 -11.47 13.28
N VAL A 625 -22.27 -11.88 13.44
CA VAL A 625 -21.37 -12.21 12.32
C VAL A 625 -21.82 -13.42 11.51
N THR A 626 -22.69 -14.26 12.07
CA THR A 626 -23.31 -15.39 11.36
C THR A 626 -24.16 -14.96 10.18
N ASP A 627 -24.72 -13.74 10.19
CA ASP A 627 -25.47 -13.18 9.07
C ASP A 627 -24.54 -12.92 7.87
N ASP A 628 -23.26 -12.69 8.11
CA ASP A 628 -22.23 -12.52 7.08
C ASP A 628 -21.61 -13.89 6.66
N GLY A 629 -22.14 -15.01 7.16
CA GLY A 629 -21.69 -16.36 6.84
C GLY A 629 -20.36 -16.75 7.49
N LEU A 630 -20.04 -16.17 8.65
CA LEU A 630 -18.85 -16.48 9.43
C LEU A 630 -19.23 -17.11 10.78
N ILE A 631 -18.35 -17.94 11.31
CA ILE A 631 -18.46 -18.45 12.68
C ILE A 631 -17.80 -17.43 13.61
N ARG A 632 -18.45 -17.15 14.76
CA ARG A 632 -18.02 -16.13 15.71
C ARG A 632 -16.58 -16.31 16.18
N GLU A 633 -16.18 -17.52 16.52
CA GLU A 633 -14.84 -17.86 17.00
C GLU A 633 -13.78 -17.66 15.90
N GLU A 634 -14.12 -18.01 14.66
CA GLU A 634 -13.24 -17.83 13.50
C GLU A 634 -13.07 -16.35 13.13
N ALA A 635 -14.16 -15.59 13.13
CA ALA A 635 -14.12 -14.15 12.89
C ALA A 635 -13.29 -13.42 13.97
N LEU A 636 -13.46 -13.83 15.24
CA LEU A 636 -12.67 -13.30 16.34
C LEU A 636 -11.17 -13.66 16.20
N ALA A 637 -10.85 -14.91 15.82
CA ALA A 637 -9.46 -15.33 15.61
C ALA A 637 -8.81 -14.54 14.48
N LEU A 638 -9.53 -14.33 13.38
CA LEU A 638 -9.07 -13.50 12.25
C LEU A 638 -8.79 -12.06 12.69
N LEU A 639 -9.71 -11.41 13.39
CA LEU A 639 -9.51 -10.05 13.89
C LEU A 639 -8.37 -9.97 14.89
N ARG A 640 -8.27 -10.91 15.81
CA ARG A 640 -7.18 -10.96 16.79
C ARG A 640 -5.83 -11.13 16.13
N ALA A 641 -5.73 -11.92 15.06
CA ALA A 641 -4.49 -12.07 14.30
C ALA A 641 -3.94 -10.73 13.84
N THR A 642 -4.80 -9.82 13.37
CA THR A 642 -4.38 -8.48 12.94
C THR A 642 -3.84 -7.60 14.08
N ALA A 643 -4.30 -7.83 15.31
CA ALA A 643 -3.84 -7.08 16.49
C ALA A 643 -2.44 -7.51 16.98
N PHE A 644 -1.97 -8.69 16.55
CA PHE A 644 -0.61 -9.18 16.83
C PHE A 644 0.36 -8.95 15.67
N GLY A 645 -0.12 -8.37 14.54
CA GLY A 645 0.75 -7.98 13.43
C GLY A 645 1.88 -7.04 13.90
N LEU A 646 3.11 -7.32 13.46
CA LEU A 646 4.25 -6.45 13.66
C LEU A 646 4.33 -5.40 12.53
N GLY A 647 5.13 -4.37 12.70
CA GLY A 647 5.26 -3.32 11.69
C GLY A 647 3.95 -2.59 11.44
N ARG A 648 3.56 -2.44 10.19
CA ARG A 648 2.32 -1.75 9.79
C ARG A 648 1.08 -2.61 9.83
N GLY A 649 1.23 -3.93 9.97
CA GLY A 649 0.11 -4.87 10.03
C GLY A 649 0.50 -6.30 9.65
N ILE A 650 -0.49 -7.15 9.43
CA ILE A 650 -0.31 -8.52 9.01
C ILE A 650 -0.61 -8.66 7.50
N PRO A 651 0.29 -9.23 6.69
CA PRO A 651 -0.02 -9.50 5.30
C PRO A 651 -1.04 -10.65 5.19
N TRP A 652 -1.95 -10.55 4.24
CA TRP A 652 -2.93 -11.59 4.02
C TRP A 652 -2.25 -12.92 3.68
N ALA A 653 -1.92 -13.16 2.45
CA ALA A 653 -1.24 -14.34 1.92
C ALA A 653 -1.31 -15.58 2.82
N GLN A 654 -0.18 -16.08 3.31
CA GLN A 654 -0.12 -17.22 4.21
C GLN A 654 -0.06 -16.83 5.69
N VAL A 655 0.29 -15.58 6.01
CA VAL A 655 0.59 -15.16 7.38
C VAL A 655 -0.69 -14.97 8.19
N TRP A 656 -1.66 -14.21 7.68
CA TRP A 656 -2.92 -13.97 8.39
C TRP A 656 -3.69 -15.29 8.67
N PRO A 657 -3.92 -16.17 7.68
CA PRO A 657 -4.53 -17.48 7.94
C PRO A 657 -3.79 -18.32 8.97
N ALA A 658 -2.46 -18.35 8.93
CA ALA A 658 -1.65 -19.14 9.85
C ALA A 658 -1.76 -18.64 11.29
N VAL A 659 -1.65 -17.32 11.51
CA VAL A 659 -1.79 -16.70 12.83
C VAL A 659 -3.22 -16.87 13.38
N ALA A 660 -4.23 -16.73 12.53
CA ALA A 660 -5.62 -16.95 12.91
C ALA A 660 -5.88 -18.41 13.32
N SER A 661 -5.32 -19.38 12.57
CA SER A 661 -5.41 -20.81 12.89
C SER A 661 -4.76 -21.13 14.24
N GLU A 662 -3.60 -20.53 14.52
CA GLU A 662 -2.92 -20.69 15.82
C GLU A 662 -3.74 -20.12 16.98
N LEU A 663 -4.33 -18.93 16.80
CA LEU A 663 -5.21 -18.32 17.80
C LEU A 663 -6.51 -19.10 18.02
N LEU A 664 -7.02 -19.75 16.98
CA LEU A 664 -8.20 -20.63 17.03
C LEU A 664 -7.85 -21.99 17.64
N GLN A 665 -6.57 -22.38 17.66
CA GLN A 665 -6.07 -23.72 18.00
C GLN A 665 -6.69 -24.84 17.15
N ALA A 666 -7.03 -24.51 15.91
CA ALA A 666 -7.58 -25.39 14.90
C ALA A 666 -7.24 -24.85 13.51
N ARG A 667 -7.16 -25.72 12.51
CA ARG A 667 -6.98 -25.28 11.12
C ARG A 667 -8.20 -24.45 10.68
N LEU A 668 -7.93 -23.27 10.14
CA LEU A 668 -8.97 -22.41 9.56
C LEU A 668 -9.18 -22.81 8.10
N ASP A 669 -10.14 -23.69 7.85
CA ASP A 669 -10.49 -24.11 6.50
C ASP A 669 -11.11 -22.97 5.70
N HIS A 670 -10.80 -22.91 4.39
CA HIS A 670 -11.28 -21.85 3.48
C HIS A 670 -10.96 -20.43 3.99
N ALA A 671 -9.77 -20.23 4.58
CA ALA A 671 -9.38 -19.00 5.23
C ALA A 671 -9.54 -17.75 4.33
N ASP A 672 -9.16 -17.84 3.05
CA ASP A 672 -9.26 -16.71 2.12
C ASP A 672 -10.71 -16.27 1.87
N GLU A 673 -11.64 -17.21 1.79
CA GLU A 673 -13.06 -16.90 1.65
C GLU A 673 -13.60 -16.23 2.92
N LYS A 674 -13.20 -16.72 4.09
CA LYS A 674 -13.58 -16.14 5.39
C LYS A 674 -13.01 -14.74 5.58
N ILE A 675 -11.76 -14.49 5.15
CA ILE A 675 -11.17 -13.16 5.17
C ILE A 675 -11.92 -12.21 4.22
N ARG A 676 -12.28 -12.65 2.99
CA ARG A 676 -13.11 -11.83 2.10
C ARG A 676 -14.45 -11.47 2.71
N ARG A 677 -15.14 -12.43 3.34
CA ARG A 677 -16.41 -12.18 4.05
C ARG A 677 -16.22 -11.22 5.22
N LEU A 678 -15.12 -11.36 5.98
CA LEU A 678 -14.77 -10.45 7.07
C LEU A 678 -14.58 -9.01 6.55
N LEU A 679 -13.81 -8.84 5.47
CA LEU A 679 -13.52 -7.54 4.86
C LEU A 679 -14.72 -6.92 4.12
N GLY A 680 -15.66 -7.73 3.66
CA GLY A 680 -16.91 -7.26 3.03
C GLY A 680 -18.11 -7.16 3.98
N GLY A 681 -17.99 -7.67 5.22
CA GLY A 681 -19.06 -7.76 6.19
C GLY A 681 -19.08 -6.62 7.22
N ARG A 682 -19.88 -6.82 8.26
CA ARG A 682 -20.05 -5.85 9.36
C ARG A 682 -18.77 -5.56 10.14
N LEU A 683 -17.83 -6.51 10.18
CA LEU A 683 -16.57 -6.37 10.88
C LEU A 683 -15.49 -5.63 10.07
N ALA A 684 -15.74 -5.30 8.80
CA ALA A 684 -14.80 -4.55 7.97
C ALA A 684 -14.40 -3.19 8.58
N GLY A 685 -15.35 -2.47 9.18
CA GLY A 685 -15.12 -1.18 9.84
C GLY A 685 -14.15 -1.21 11.03
N TYR A 686 -13.84 -2.39 11.56
CA TYR A 686 -12.86 -2.59 12.63
C TYR A 686 -11.44 -2.75 12.14
N LEU A 687 -11.24 -2.87 10.83
CA LEU A 687 -9.95 -3.05 10.18
C LEU A 687 -9.61 -1.84 9.30
N THR A 688 -8.34 -1.68 9.08
CA THR A 688 -7.78 -0.80 8.05
C THR A 688 -6.60 -1.51 7.41
N HIS A 689 -6.21 -1.08 6.22
CA HIS A 689 -5.03 -1.61 5.56
C HIS A 689 -3.96 -0.53 5.40
N ASP A 690 -2.75 -0.96 5.16
CA ASP A 690 -1.57 -0.13 4.89
C ASP A 690 -0.69 -0.90 3.88
N ILE A 691 0.38 -0.30 3.41
CA ILE A 691 1.36 -0.97 2.55
C ILE A 691 2.70 -1.01 3.30
N GLU A 692 3.31 -2.19 3.34
CA GLU A 692 4.65 -2.43 3.89
C GLU A 692 5.40 -3.39 2.97
N ASP A 693 6.59 -3.02 2.53
CA ASP A 693 7.43 -3.80 1.62
C ASP A 693 6.66 -4.28 0.36
N ASP A 694 5.93 -3.35 -0.29
CA ASP A 694 5.09 -3.62 -1.48
C ASP A 694 3.93 -4.61 -1.26
N HIS A 695 3.56 -4.88 0.00
CA HIS A 695 2.42 -5.74 0.33
C HIS A 695 1.35 -4.97 1.11
N VAL A 696 0.10 -5.26 0.80
CA VAL A 696 -1.03 -4.79 1.61
C VAL A 696 -1.04 -5.55 2.93
N VAL A 697 -1.01 -4.81 4.02
CA VAL A 697 -1.05 -5.34 5.39
C VAL A 697 -2.28 -4.84 6.11
N TYR A 698 -2.88 -5.67 6.94
CA TYR A 698 -4.13 -5.40 7.64
C TYR A 698 -3.89 -5.26 9.14
N ARG A 699 -4.59 -4.33 9.75
CA ARG A 699 -4.49 -4.06 11.17
C ARG A 699 -5.80 -3.51 11.73
N PRO A 700 -6.00 -3.52 13.06
CA PRO A 700 -7.13 -2.84 13.67
C PRO A 700 -7.16 -1.36 13.31
N ALA A 701 -8.33 -0.83 13.00
CA ALA A 701 -8.52 0.56 12.55
C ALA A 701 -8.09 1.59 13.62
N HIS A 702 -8.04 1.17 14.88
CA HIS A 702 -7.63 2.03 16.01
C HIS A 702 -6.92 1.23 17.10
N GLU A 703 -5.97 1.87 17.81
CA GLU A 703 -5.20 1.20 18.88
C GLU A 703 -6.08 0.71 20.04
N GLN A 704 -7.18 1.39 20.35
CA GLN A 704 -8.14 0.88 21.33
C GLN A 704 -8.73 -0.48 20.93
N LEU A 705 -9.00 -0.67 19.63
CA LEU A 705 -9.44 -1.95 19.09
C LEU A 705 -8.32 -2.99 19.17
N ALA A 706 -7.09 -2.61 18.83
CA ALA A 706 -5.94 -3.50 18.95
C ALA A 706 -5.75 -3.96 20.40
N ALA A 707 -5.82 -3.06 21.37
CA ALA A 707 -5.72 -3.36 22.79
C ALA A 707 -6.87 -4.26 23.27
N LEU A 708 -8.09 -4.01 22.79
CA LEU A 708 -9.27 -4.84 23.08
C LEU A 708 -9.06 -6.26 22.54
N LEU A 709 -8.68 -6.41 21.27
CA LEU A 709 -8.49 -7.69 20.60
C LEU A 709 -7.35 -8.52 21.21
N ARG A 710 -6.25 -7.88 21.63
CA ARG A 710 -5.15 -8.57 22.33
C ARG A 710 -5.58 -9.13 23.68
N ARG A 711 -6.45 -8.44 24.40
CA ARG A 711 -6.94 -8.82 25.74
C ARG A 711 -8.17 -9.72 25.69
N TRP A 712 -8.86 -9.77 24.55
CA TRP A 712 -10.08 -10.56 24.38
C TRP A 712 -9.79 -12.01 24.70
N PRO A 713 -10.16 -12.80 25.33
CA PRO A 713 -10.76 -13.92 26.00
C PRO A 713 -10.33 -14.17 27.47
N GLN A 714 -9.64 -13.28 28.12
CA GLN A 714 -9.29 -13.50 29.53
C GLN A 714 -10.48 -13.27 30.46
N GLU A 715 -11.51 -12.56 30.02
CA GLU A 715 -12.68 -12.23 30.83
C GLU A 715 -13.81 -13.28 30.72
N THR A 716 -13.93 -14.00 29.62
CA THR A 716 -14.99 -15.00 29.43
C THR A 716 -14.73 -16.35 30.11
N ARG A 717 -13.46 -16.71 30.36
CA ARG A 717 -13.14 -17.95 31.12
C ARG A 717 -13.30 -17.78 32.61
N ARG A 718 -13.24 -16.58 33.19
CA ARG A 718 -13.51 -16.37 34.62
C ARG A 718 -14.96 -16.44 35.01
N ALA A 719 -15.87 -16.10 34.09
CA ALA A 719 -17.30 -16.18 34.38
C ALA A 719 -17.88 -17.62 34.29
N SER A 720 -17.24 -18.54 33.58
CA SER A 720 -17.64 -19.94 33.47
C SER A 720 -17.04 -20.82 34.59
N ASP A 721 -15.90 -20.43 35.16
CA ASP A 721 -15.28 -21.17 36.28
C ASP A 721 -15.83 -20.79 37.65
N GLU A 722 -16.52 -19.64 37.78
CA GLU A 722 -17.19 -19.24 39.03
C GLU A 722 -18.65 -19.74 39.15
N SER A 723 -19.19 -20.43 38.11
CA SER A 723 -20.53 -20.99 38.08
C SER A 723 -20.55 -22.53 37.97
N GLY A 724 -19.43 -23.23 38.24
CA GLY A 724 -19.33 -24.68 38.29
C GLY A 724 -19.22 -25.23 39.70
#